data_b28d596ff573ccdd4510df7181bcb867
#
_entry.id   b28d596ff573ccdd4510df7181bcb867
#
_cell.length_a   1.000
_cell.length_b   1.000
_cell.length_c   1.000
_cell.angle_alpha   90.00
_cell.angle_beta   90.00
_cell.angle_gamma   90.00
#
_symmetry.space_group_name_H-M   'P 1'
#
loop_
_entity.id
_entity.type
_entity.pdbx_description
1 polymer ?
#
loop_
_entity_poly.entity_id
_entity_poly.type
_entity_poly.pdbx_seq_one_letter_code
_entity_poly.pdbx_strand_id
1 'polypeptide(L)'
;MSSSKASACTAILLLLLCLYCSSILVGAQDDFITNPVEVTALRNIKKSLVDINKNLSNWNRGDPCASNWTGVLCFNTTQDDGYLHVRELQLLNMNLTGTLSPELGRLSYLQILDFMWNNISGSIPKEIGNIKSLELLLLNGNQLTGSLPEELGFLPKLDRIQIDQNHISGPLPKSFANLNKTKHFHMNNNSISGQIPPELSRLPMLVHLLLDNNNLTGYLPPELSELPNLLILQLDNNNFAGKTIPDSYGNMSKLLKLSLRNCSLQGPIPDLSRIPNLGYLDLSSNQLSGPIPPNRLSLNITTINLSNNSLTGTIPANFSGLPLLQRLLVANNSLNGSISSTLWQRRTFNATERLILDFQNNELSNITGSLNPPSNVTVRLGGNPLCRNTNLVQFCGSQNESDNDIPTPTNTTINCPKCPTDYEYPPSSPVPCFCAAPLLVEYRLKSPGISYFLPYKDMFEEYITSGLKLHLYQLDLASFQWQKGPRLKMDLKFFPVYLNNTDNPNVFNASEVRRIRSMFTGWNIPDSDIFGPYELLHFTLLDPYKDVFPTSSNSGLSKGALAGIILGAIAVAVTLSAIVSLFIVRARLKDYHAISKRRRSSTSSIKIDGVRSFTYGEMALATNNFDSSAQVGQGGYGKVYKGILADGMVVAIKRAQEGSLQGEKEFLTEIQFLSRLHHRNLVSLVGYCDEECEQDL
;
A
#
# COMPACT_ATOMS: atom_id res chain seq x y z
N MET A 1 -71.13 30.44 4.08
CA MET A 1 -70.52 29.36 4.91
C MET A 1 -69.83 28.23 4.10
N SER A 2 -69.55 28.37 2.80
CA SER A 2 -68.90 27.31 2.01
C SER A 2 -67.44 27.58 1.67
N SER A 3 -66.91 28.79 1.88
CA SER A 3 -65.54 29.21 1.54
C SER A 3 -64.47 28.85 2.60
N SER A 4 -64.87 28.69 3.87
CA SER A 4 -63.91 28.37 4.96
C SER A 4 -63.57 26.85 5.04
N LYS A 5 -64.43 25.99 4.51
CA LYS A 5 -64.18 24.53 4.52
C LYS A 5 -63.15 24.10 3.45
N ALA A 6 -63.09 24.78 2.29
CA ALA A 6 -62.15 24.50 1.23
C ALA A 6 -60.71 24.93 1.61
N SER A 7 -60.54 26.02 2.38
CA SER A 7 -59.23 26.48 2.85
C SER A 7 -58.65 25.59 3.95
N ALA A 8 -59.50 25.01 4.80
CA ALA A 8 -59.07 24.10 5.84
C ALA A 8 -58.62 22.72 5.28
N CYS A 9 -59.32 22.22 4.22
CA CYS A 9 -58.94 20.95 3.57
C CYS A 9 -57.61 21.05 2.83
N THR A 10 -57.33 22.21 2.16
CA THR A 10 -56.02 22.42 1.49
C THR A 10 -54.85 22.57 2.49
N ALA A 11 -55.09 23.22 3.63
CA ALA A 11 -54.08 23.32 4.68
C ALA A 11 -53.78 21.97 5.31
N ILE A 12 -54.79 21.14 5.56
CA ILE A 12 -54.63 19.78 6.08
C ILE A 12 -53.93 18.88 5.08
N LEU A 13 -54.22 18.98 3.76
CA LEU A 13 -53.50 18.22 2.72
C LEU A 13 -52.04 18.59 2.60
N LEU A 14 -51.70 19.88 2.71
CA LEU A 14 -50.32 20.37 2.72
C LEU A 14 -49.57 19.94 4.01
N LEU A 15 -50.23 19.94 5.18
CA LEU A 15 -49.64 19.43 6.40
C LEU A 15 -49.39 17.90 6.34
N LEU A 16 -50.33 17.14 5.77
CA LEU A 16 -50.17 15.71 5.56
C LEU A 16 -49.07 15.40 4.53
N LEU A 17 -48.94 16.22 3.47
CA LEU A 17 -47.83 16.09 2.51
C LEU A 17 -46.46 16.44 3.14
N CYS A 18 -46.40 17.48 3.96
CA CYS A 18 -45.19 17.82 4.73
C CYS A 18 -44.83 16.76 5.75
N LEU A 19 -45.81 16.17 6.46
CA LEU A 19 -45.59 15.06 7.37
C LEU A 19 -45.18 13.79 6.63
N TYR A 20 -45.73 13.54 5.45
CA TYR A 20 -45.33 12.42 4.58
C TYR A 20 -43.92 12.61 3.99
N CYS A 21 -43.58 13.82 3.54
CA CYS A 21 -42.22 14.15 3.11
C CYS A 21 -41.22 14.12 4.27
N SER A 22 -41.60 14.56 5.47
CA SER A 22 -40.73 14.45 6.64
C SER A 22 -40.59 13.01 7.14
N SER A 23 -41.62 12.17 7.02
CA SER A 23 -41.51 10.74 7.33
C SER A 23 -40.64 9.98 6.30
N ILE A 24 -40.65 10.39 5.03
CA ILE A 24 -39.71 9.86 4.01
C ILE A 24 -38.27 10.35 4.28
N LEU A 25 -38.08 11.56 4.76
CA LEU A 25 -36.75 12.11 5.13
C LEU A 25 -36.22 11.54 6.45
N VAL A 26 -37.08 11.14 7.38
CA VAL A 26 -36.69 10.50 8.64
C VAL A 26 -36.55 8.97 8.50
N GLY A 27 -37.10 8.36 7.45
CA GLY A 27 -37.05 6.92 7.16
C GLY A 27 -35.89 6.42 6.34
N ALA A 28 -34.96 7.28 5.90
CA ALA A 28 -33.68 6.88 5.36
C ALA A 28 -32.63 6.78 6.49
N GLN A 29 -32.90 6.00 7.50
CA GLN A 29 -31.86 5.37 8.27
C GLN A 29 -31.25 4.35 7.31
N ASP A 30 -30.03 4.62 6.80
CA ASP A 30 -29.24 3.62 6.07
C ASP A 30 -29.16 2.40 6.99
N ASP A 31 -29.95 1.37 6.75
CA ASP A 31 -29.80 0.07 7.39
C ASP A 31 -28.46 -0.48 6.91
N PHE A 32 -27.38 -0.11 7.62
CA PHE A 32 -26.07 -0.61 7.36
C PHE A 32 -26.07 -2.12 7.61
N ILE A 33 -25.84 -2.89 6.55
CA ILE A 33 -25.64 -4.34 6.65
C ILE A 33 -24.31 -4.61 7.35
N THR A 34 -23.34 -3.73 7.15
CA THR A 34 -22.00 -3.77 7.79
C THR A 34 -22.10 -3.24 9.22
N ASN A 35 -21.32 -3.84 10.14
CA ASN A 35 -21.26 -3.37 11.54
C ASN A 35 -20.96 -1.86 11.59
N PRO A 36 -21.79 -1.03 12.27
CA PRO A 36 -21.65 0.43 12.26
C PRO A 36 -20.32 0.94 12.82
N VAL A 37 -19.71 0.19 13.75
CA VAL A 37 -18.37 0.51 14.29
C VAL A 37 -17.31 0.40 13.20
N GLU A 38 -17.37 -0.65 12.39
CA GLU A 38 -16.43 -0.86 11.26
C GLU A 38 -16.65 0.16 10.15
N VAL A 39 -17.89 0.53 9.83
CA VAL A 39 -18.20 1.61 8.88
C VAL A 39 -17.56 2.92 9.32
N THR A 40 -17.69 3.25 10.60
CA THR A 40 -17.10 4.46 11.19
C THR A 40 -15.58 4.39 11.15
N ALA A 41 -15.00 3.24 11.50
CA ALA A 41 -13.57 3.00 11.46
C ALA A 41 -13.02 3.18 10.04
N LEU A 42 -13.64 2.58 9.02
CA LEU A 42 -13.24 2.74 7.61
C LEU A 42 -13.26 4.20 7.16
N ARG A 43 -14.31 4.95 7.52
CA ARG A 43 -14.38 6.39 7.22
C ARG A 43 -13.26 7.19 7.87
N ASN A 44 -12.87 6.85 9.09
CA ASN A 44 -11.76 7.50 9.80
C ASN A 44 -10.40 7.06 9.23
N ILE A 45 -10.24 5.79 8.87
CA ILE A 45 -9.06 5.30 8.14
C ILE A 45 -8.88 6.09 6.84
N LYS A 46 -9.96 6.30 6.06
CA LYS A 46 -9.90 7.12 4.85
C LYS A 46 -9.40 8.53 5.12
N LYS A 47 -9.78 9.17 6.24
CA LYS A 47 -9.34 10.54 6.59
C LYS A 47 -7.85 10.62 6.89
N SER A 48 -7.22 9.53 7.36
CA SER A 48 -5.77 9.48 7.61
C SER A 48 -4.95 9.25 6.34
N LEU A 49 -5.61 8.89 5.24
CA LEU A 49 -5.01 8.62 3.95
C LEU A 49 -5.23 9.78 2.98
N VAL A 50 -4.22 10.08 2.18
CA VAL A 50 -4.31 11.00 1.05
C VAL A 50 -4.35 10.16 -0.22
N ASP A 51 -5.45 10.23 -0.94
CA ASP A 51 -5.74 9.45 -2.15
C ASP A 51 -5.81 10.37 -3.37
N ILE A 52 -4.66 10.65 -3.95
CA ILE A 52 -4.51 11.53 -5.12
C ILE A 52 -5.26 10.97 -6.33
N ASN A 53 -5.23 9.65 -6.50
CA ASN A 53 -5.83 8.97 -7.64
C ASN A 53 -7.35 8.76 -7.49
N LYS A 54 -7.93 9.14 -6.35
CA LYS A 54 -9.36 8.96 -6.03
C LYS A 54 -9.83 7.49 -6.05
N ASN A 55 -8.95 6.55 -5.76
CA ASN A 55 -9.25 5.12 -5.69
C ASN A 55 -10.34 4.82 -4.65
N LEU A 56 -10.34 5.56 -3.53
CA LEU A 56 -11.27 5.40 -2.40
C LEU A 56 -12.48 6.35 -2.49
N SER A 57 -12.82 6.86 -3.69
CA SER A 57 -13.91 7.83 -3.87
C SER A 57 -15.28 7.27 -3.47
N ASN A 58 -15.48 5.95 -3.61
CA ASN A 58 -16.72 5.28 -3.24
C ASN A 58 -16.91 5.04 -1.73
N TRP A 59 -15.87 5.25 -0.89
CA TRP A 59 -15.96 5.03 0.56
C TRP A 59 -16.86 6.03 1.31
N ASN A 60 -17.45 6.98 0.63
CA ASN A 60 -18.40 7.95 1.21
C ASN A 60 -19.86 7.65 0.88
N ARG A 61 -20.13 6.57 0.11
CA ARG A 61 -21.45 6.28 -0.41
C ARG A 61 -21.87 4.86 -0.05
N GLY A 62 -23.09 4.72 0.48
CA GLY A 62 -23.68 3.44 0.82
C GLY A 62 -22.92 2.68 1.91
N ASP A 63 -23.20 1.40 1.96
CA ASP A 63 -22.64 0.43 2.90
C ASP A 63 -21.35 -0.20 2.36
N PRO A 64 -20.28 -0.37 3.15
CA PRO A 64 -19.01 -0.94 2.68
C PRO A 64 -19.15 -2.31 1.99
N CYS A 65 -19.93 -3.22 2.58
CA CYS A 65 -20.08 -4.58 2.08
C CYS A 65 -21.07 -4.67 0.91
N ALA A 66 -22.20 -3.95 0.96
CA ALA A 66 -23.21 -3.97 -0.08
C ALA A 66 -22.82 -3.12 -1.30
N SER A 67 -22.11 -2.01 -1.10
CA SER A 67 -21.72 -1.10 -2.18
C SER A 67 -20.30 -1.35 -2.72
N ASN A 68 -19.67 -2.46 -2.36
CA ASN A 68 -18.35 -2.88 -2.84
C ASN A 68 -17.31 -1.74 -2.74
N TRP A 69 -17.06 -1.24 -1.55
CA TRP A 69 -16.02 -0.22 -1.37
C TRP A 69 -14.66 -0.73 -1.83
N THR A 70 -13.92 0.08 -2.55
CA THR A 70 -12.62 -0.29 -3.12
C THR A 70 -11.71 -0.90 -2.05
N GLY A 71 -11.25 -2.12 -2.29
CA GLY A 71 -10.35 -2.83 -1.38
C GLY A 71 -11.00 -3.39 -0.12
N VAL A 72 -12.30 -3.21 0.10
CA VAL A 72 -13.03 -3.79 1.22
C VAL A 72 -13.73 -5.08 0.77
N LEU A 73 -13.38 -6.19 1.39
CA LEU A 73 -14.04 -7.48 1.17
C LEU A 73 -14.63 -7.95 2.50
N CYS A 74 -15.90 -8.33 2.47
CA CYS A 74 -16.64 -8.75 3.65
C CYS A 74 -16.87 -10.26 3.66
N PHE A 75 -17.29 -10.78 4.83
CA PHE A 75 -17.85 -12.10 4.93
C PHE A 75 -19.17 -12.16 4.15
N ASN A 76 -19.47 -13.31 3.57
CA ASN A 76 -20.72 -13.53 2.82
C ASN A 76 -21.94 -13.77 3.71
N THR A 77 -21.73 -13.98 5.01
CA THR A 77 -22.75 -14.26 6.01
C THR A 77 -22.58 -13.32 7.19
N THR A 78 -23.68 -12.94 7.82
CA THR A 78 -23.66 -12.18 9.08
C THR A 78 -23.03 -13.01 10.19
N GLN A 79 -22.35 -12.33 11.12
CA GLN A 79 -21.80 -12.95 12.30
C GLN A 79 -22.83 -12.97 13.46
N ASP A 80 -22.40 -13.42 14.65
CA ASP A 80 -23.29 -13.59 15.81
C ASP A 80 -23.99 -12.30 16.28
N ASP A 81 -23.46 -11.14 15.92
CA ASP A 81 -24.06 -9.82 16.21
C ASP A 81 -25.10 -9.37 15.15
N GLY A 82 -25.34 -10.19 14.13
CA GLY A 82 -26.32 -9.93 13.07
C GLY A 82 -25.84 -9.01 11.94
N TYR A 83 -24.57 -8.58 11.94
CA TYR A 83 -23.98 -7.73 10.92
C TYR A 83 -23.00 -8.48 10.01
N LEU A 84 -22.79 -7.94 8.82
CA LEU A 84 -21.63 -8.28 8.01
C LEU A 84 -20.39 -7.59 8.56
N HIS A 85 -19.25 -8.28 8.50
CA HIS A 85 -17.96 -7.77 8.92
C HIS A 85 -16.96 -7.73 7.79
N VAL A 86 -16.03 -6.78 7.88
CA VAL A 86 -14.89 -6.69 6.97
C VAL A 86 -13.93 -7.84 7.25
N ARG A 87 -13.70 -8.67 6.24
CA ARG A 87 -12.76 -9.78 6.28
C ARG A 87 -11.38 -9.36 5.79
N GLU A 88 -11.31 -8.55 4.73
CA GLU A 88 -10.05 -8.14 4.11
C GLU A 88 -10.09 -6.65 3.77
N LEU A 89 -8.99 -5.98 4.02
CA LEU A 89 -8.75 -4.60 3.58
C LEU A 89 -7.50 -4.60 2.69
N GLN A 90 -7.72 -4.58 1.38
CA GLN A 90 -6.69 -4.70 0.35
C GLN A 90 -6.51 -3.39 -0.43
N LEU A 91 -5.55 -2.57 -0.02
CA LEU A 91 -5.22 -1.28 -0.63
C LEU A 91 -3.83 -1.29 -1.30
N LEU A 92 -3.43 -2.44 -1.83
CA LEU A 92 -2.18 -2.67 -2.55
C LEU A 92 -2.04 -1.70 -3.73
N ASN A 93 -0.89 -1.02 -3.81
CA ASN A 93 -0.41 -0.26 -4.98
C ASN A 93 -1.41 0.78 -5.51
N MET A 94 -1.98 1.59 -4.61
CA MET A 94 -2.95 2.63 -4.93
C MET A 94 -2.37 4.05 -4.89
N ASN A 95 -1.03 4.19 -4.75
CA ASN A 95 -0.35 5.48 -4.61
C ASN A 95 -0.90 6.31 -3.44
N LEU A 96 -1.25 5.64 -2.34
CA LEU A 96 -1.74 6.28 -1.13
C LEU A 96 -0.59 6.87 -0.33
N THR A 97 -0.82 8.05 0.25
CA THR A 97 0.06 8.68 1.24
C THR A 97 -0.68 8.91 2.55
N GLY A 98 -0.04 9.53 3.54
CA GLY A 98 -0.64 9.73 4.86
C GLY A 98 -0.11 8.73 5.88
N THR A 99 -0.94 8.31 6.83
CA THR A 99 -0.53 7.45 7.95
C THR A 99 -1.52 6.32 8.21
N LEU A 100 -1.06 5.23 8.82
CA LEU A 100 -1.93 4.16 9.32
C LEU A 100 -2.74 4.68 10.52
N SER A 101 -4.05 4.56 10.45
CA SER A 101 -4.95 5.00 11.52
C SER A 101 -5.03 3.99 12.66
N PRO A 102 -5.03 4.40 13.95
CA PRO A 102 -5.36 3.53 15.09
C PRO A 102 -6.73 2.88 14.97
N GLU A 103 -7.66 3.48 14.23
CA GLU A 103 -9.01 2.94 13.97
C GLU A 103 -8.98 1.58 13.23
N LEU A 104 -7.84 1.21 12.63
CA LEU A 104 -7.65 -0.14 12.07
C LEU A 104 -7.92 -1.23 13.11
N GLY A 105 -7.53 -1.00 14.37
CA GLY A 105 -7.77 -1.93 15.48
C GLY A 105 -9.24 -2.19 15.83
N ARG A 106 -10.18 -1.44 15.24
CA ARG A 106 -11.63 -1.64 15.41
C ARG A 106 -12.23 -2.62 14.39
N LEU A 107 -11.47 -3.03 13.37
CA LEU A 107 -11.89 -4.04 12.40
C LEU A 107 -11.64 -5.44 12.99
N SER A 108 -12.45 -5.83 13.99
CA SER A 108 -12.18 -6.97 14.88
C SER A 108 -12.20 -8.35 14.18
N TYR A 109 -12.86 -8.46 13.03
CA TYR A 109 -12.96 -9.68 12.23
C TYR A 109 -11.98 -9.72 11.05
N LEU A 110 -11.14 -8.68 10.88
CA LEU A 110 -10.23 -8.56 9.76
C LEU A 110 -9.18 -9.69 9.76
N GLN A 111 -9.05 -10.39 8.64
CA GLN A 111 -8.07 -11.45 8.42
C GLN A 111 -6.85 -10.98 7.62
N ILE A 112 -7.07 -10.11 6.63
CA ILE A 112 -6.00 -9.58 5.76
C ILE A 112 -5.99 -8.06 5.85
N LEU A 113 -4.86 -7.50 6.25
CA LEU A 113 -4.55 -6.08 6.22
C LEU A 113 -3.43 -5.84 5.22
N ASP A 114 -3.76 -5.32 4.04
CA ASP A 114 -2.82 -5.11 2.94
C ASP A 114 -2.77 -3.65 2.50
N PHE A 115 -1.63 -3.00 2.77
CA PHE A 115 -1.27 -1.66 2.33
C PHE A 115 0.04 -1.65 1.54
N MET A 116 0.45 -2.79 0.97
CA MET A 116 1.73 -2.91 0.25
C MET A 116 1.84 -1.90 -0.89
N TRP A 117 3.09 -1.51 -1.18
CA TRP A 117 3.46 -0.67 -2.34
C TRP A 117 2.68 0.65 -2.42
N ASN A 118 2.65 1.37 -1.31
CA ASN A 118 2.14 2.73 -1.21
C ASN A 118 3.25 3.69 -0.74
N ASN A 119 2.90 4.90 -0.38
CA ASN A 119 3.82 5.88 0.18
C ASN A 119 3.35 6.34 1.59
N ILE A 120 2.89 5.38 2.39
CA ILE A 120 2.35 5.60 3.74
C ILE A 120 3.50 5.77 4.71
N SER A 121 3.43 6.79 5.56
CA SER A 121 4.45 7.17 6.54
C SER A 121 3.95 7.03 7.98
N GLY A 122 4.80 7.46 8.94
CA GLY A 122 4.49 7.34 10.37
C GLY A 122 4.74 5.94 10.92
N SER A 123 4.28 5.68 12.14
CA SER A 123 4.50 4.40 12.83
C SER A 123 3.35 3.41 12.61
N ILE A 124 3.63 2.13 12.84
CA ILE A 124 2.61 1.09 12.89
C ILE A 124 1.81 1.28 14.19
N PRO A 125 0.48 1.50 14.15
CA PRO A 125 -0.34 1.66 15.34
C PRO A 125 -0.40 0.38 16.17
N LYS A 126 -0.18 0.49 17.48
CA LYS A 126 -0.28 -0.64 18.41
C LYS A 126 -1.68 -1.27 18.45
N GLU A 127 -2.70 -0.51 18.13
CA GLU A 127 -4.10 -0.92 18.07
C GLU A 127 -4.34 -2.05 17.04
N ILE A 128 -3.46 -2.23 16.06
CA ILE A 128 -3.50 -3.40 15.14
C ILE A 128 -3.40 -4.71 15.95
N GLY A 129 -2.71 -4.72 17.09
CA GLY A 129 -2.67 -5.83 18.04
C GLY A 129 -4.03 -6.24 18.65
N ASN A 130 -5.08 -5.41 18.46
CA ASN A 130 -6.44 -5.74 18.89
C ASN A 130 -7.18 -6.65 17.88
N ILE A 131 -6.70 -6.78 16.65
CA ILE A 131 -7.35 -7.55 15.58
C ILE A 131 -7.02 -9.04 15.76
N LYS A 132 -7.71 -9.72 16.69
CA LYS A 132 -7.39 -11.12 17.05
C LYS A 132 -7.65 -12.15 15.93
N SER A 133 -8.34 -11.74 14.87
CA SER A 133 -8.59 -12.53 13.67
C SER A 133 -7.50 -12.39 12.60
N LEU A 134 -6.56 -11.44 12.75
CA LEU A 134 -5.58 -11.10 11.72
C LEU A 134 -4.64 -12.28 11.42
N GLU A 135 -4.57 -12.64 10.14
CA GLU A 135 -3.74 -13.72 9.59
C GLU A 135 -2.59 -13.16 8.76
N LEU A 136 -2.84 -12.11 7.96
CA LEU A 136 -1.82 -11.49 7.12
C LEU A 136 -1.70 -10.00 7.44
N LEU A 137 -0.50 -9.56 7.83
CA LEU A 137 -0.13 -8.15 8.01
C LEU A 137 0.90 -7.77 6.93
N LEU A 138 0.45 -7.04 5.92
CA LEU A 138 1.18 -6.77 4.69
C LEU A 138 1.34 -5.25 4.51
N LEU A 139 2.49 -4.72 4.92
CA LEU A 139 2.81 -3.28 4.94
C LEU A 139 4.11 -2.95 4.19
N ASN A 140 4.70 -3.93 3.49
CA ASN A 140 5.97 -3.74 2.80
C ASN A 140 5.89 -2.71 1.66
N GLY A 141 7.05 -2.10 1.34
CA GLY A 141 7.14 -1.11 0.28
C GLY A 141 6.42 0.20 0.62
N ASN A 142 6.67 0.75 1.81
CA ASN A 142 6.12 2.02 2.29
C ASN A 142 7.23 2.91 2.91
N GLN A 143 6.86 3.99 3.58
CA GLN A 143 7.74 4.92 4.29
C GLN A 143 7.53 4.86 5.80
N LEU A 144 7.12 3.68 6.33
CA LEU A 144 6.83 3.50 7.74
C LEU A 144 8.09 3.65 8.60
N THR A 145 7.94 4.28 9.75
CA THR A 145 9.02 4.61 10.70
C THR A 145 8.67 4.16 12.12
N GLY A 146 9.54 4.44 13.07
CA GLY A 146 9.32 4.08 14.47
C GLY A 146 9.63 2.62 14.78
N SER A 147 9.31 2.17 15.98
CA SER A 147 9.55 0.81 16.46
C SER A 147 8.35 -0.11 16.23
N LEU A 148 8.62 -1.41 16.21
CA LEU A 148 7.57 -2.44 16.15
C LEU A 148 6.81 -2.47 17.48
N PRO A 149 5.46 -2.39 17.46
CA PRO A 149 4.66 -2.49 18.69
C PRO A 149 4.72 -3.91 19.29
N GLU A 150 4.91 -3.99 20.62
CA GLU A 150 4.88 -5.25 21.37
C GLU A 150 3.52 -5.96 21.23
N GLU A 151 2.44 -5.20 21.05
CA GLU A 151 1.07 -5.69 20.93
C GLU A 151 0.86 -6.61 19.73
N LEU A 152 1.66 -6.46 18.68
CA LEU A 152 1.62 -7.36 17.51
C LEU A 152 2.01 -8.81 17.89
N GLY A 153 2.86 -8.97 18.91
CA GLY A 153 3.27 -10.28 19.42
C GLY A 153 2.15 -11.10 20.06
N PHE A 154 0.97 -10.50 20.28
CA PHE A 154 -0.19 -11.15 20.90
C PHE A 154 -1.32 -11.44 19.91
N LEU A 155 -1.01 -11.51 18.61
CA LEU A 155 -1.94 -11.86 17.54
C LEU A 155 -1.98 -13.39 17.36
N PRO A 156 -3.06 -14.09 17.79
CA PRO A 156 -3.04 -15.55 17.93
C PRO A 156 -3.13 -16.31 16.59
N LYS A 157 -3.59 -15.64 15.53
CA LYS A 157 -3.81 -16.24 14.21
C LYS A 157 -2.81 -15.80 13.15
N LEU A 158 -1.92 -14.86 13.49
CA LEU A 158 -1.01 -14.25 12.53
C LEU A 158 -0.08 -15.28 11.90
N ASP A 159 -0.23 -15.51 10.60
CA ASP A 159 0.58 -16.42 9.79
C ASP A 159 1.78 -15.69 9.16
N ARG A 160 1.58 -14.42 8.74
CA ARG A 160 2.59 -13.65 8.03
C ARG A 160 2.70 -12.21 8.50
N ILE A 161 3.93 -11.78 8.80
CA ILE A 161 4.31 -10.37 8.94
C ILE A 161 5.23 -10.00 7.79
N GLN A 162 4.79 -9.07 6.96
CA GLN A 162 5.52 -8.57 5.82
C GLN A 162 5.58 -7.06 5.88
N ILE A 163 6.71 -6.54 6.36
CA ILE A 163 6.95 -5.12 6.62
C ILE A 163 8.27 -4.65 6.02
N ASP A 164 8.85 -5.45 5.16
CA ASP A 164 10.11 -5.14 4.49
C ASP A 164 10.01 -3.89 3.61
N GLN A 165 11.18 -3.31 3.28
CA GLN A 165 11.27 -2.10 2.47
C GLN A 165 10.48 -0.93 3.08
N ASN A 166 10.85 -0.57 4.32
CA ASN A 166 10.38 0.55 5.10
C ASN A 166 11.56 1.22 5.82
N HIS A 167 11.28 2.11 6.76
CA HIS A 167 12.27 2.77 7.62
C HIS A 167 12.05 2.43 9.10
N ILE A 168 11.50 1.25 9.39
CA ILE A 168 11.21 0.78 10.74
C ILE A 168 12.52 0.59 11.49
N SER A 169 12.57 1.04 12.74
CA SER A 169 13.77 1.07 13.59
C SER A 169 13.51 0.44 14.96
N GLY A 170 14.53 0.47 15.82
CA GLY A 170 14.44 -0.12 17.15
C GLY A 170 14.60 -1.65 17.15
N PRO A 171 14.53 -2.29 18.32
CA PRO A 171 14.73 -3.72 18.46
C PRO A 171 13.53 -4.56 18.00
N LEU A 172 13.79 -5.82 17.72
CA LEU A 172 12.72 -6.83 17.56
C LEU A 172 12.03 -7.07 18.91
N PRO A 173 10.70 -6.99 19.00
CA PRO A 173 9.97 -7.25 20.24
C PRO A 173 10.13 -8.68 20.73
N LYS A 174 10.40 -8.88 22.00
CA LYS A 174 10.45 -10.23 22.60
C LYS A 174 9.09 -10.92 22.58
N SER A 175 8.00 -10.16 22.61
CA SER A 175 6.63 -10.67 22.50
C SER A 175 6.38 -11.43 21.19
N PHE A 176 7.17 -11.19 20.13
CA PHE A 176 7.04 -11.92 18.88
C PHE A 176 7.28 -13.43 19.04
N ALA A 177 7.95 -13.85 20.11
CA ALA A 177 8.06 -15.27 20.50
C ALA A 177 6.71 -15.96 20.83
N ASN A 178 5.64 -15.20 21.00
CA ASN A 178 4.29 -15.72 21.28
C ASN A 178 3.48 -16.00 20.00
N LEU A 179 4.00 -15.64 18.82
CA LEU A 179 3.31 -15.78 17.54
C LEU A 179 3.30 -17.22 17.03
N ASN A 180 2.62 -18.12 17.73
CA ASN A 180 2.67 -19.56 17.54
C ASN A 180 2.17 -20.06 16.16
N LYS A 181 1.50 -19.23 15.38
CA LYS A 181 1.00 -19.57 14.04
C LYS A 181 1.87 -18.99 12.92
N THR A 182 2.75 -18.06 13.25
CA THR A 182 3.50 -17.30 12.23
C THR A 182 4.55 -18.18 11.57
N LYS A 183 4.48 -18.23 10.25
CA LYS A 183 5.42 -18.92 9.36
C LYS A 183 6.44 -17.95 8.73
N HIS A 184 6.07 -16.70 8.51
CA HIS A 184 6.85 -15.79 7.69
C HIS A 184 7.13 -14.47 8.41
N PHE A 185 8.41 -14.23 8.74
CA PHE A 185 8.95 -12.97 9.20
C PHE A 185 9.76 -12.33 8.06
N HIS A 186 9.13 -11.44 7.29
CA HIS A 186 9.77 -10.66 6.24
C HIS A 186 9.89 -9.20 6.67
N MET A 187 11.08 -8.85 7.20
CA MET A 187 11.36 -7.54 7.80
C MET A 187 12.66 -6.93 7.24
N ASN A 188 13.13 -7.47 6.12
CA ASN A 188 14.36 -7.02 5.46
C ASN A 188 14.23 -5.60 4.91
N ASN A 189 15.38 -4.95 4.62
CA ASN A 189 15.43 -3.57 4.15
C ASN A 189 14.67 -2.60 5.07
N ASN A 190 15.12 -2.51 6.31
CA ASN A 190 14.65 -1.59 7.34
C ASN A 190 15.86 -1.02 8.12
N SER A 191 15.62 -0.39 9.26
CA SER A 191 16.61 0.07 10.21
C SER A 191 16.51 -0.64 11.57
N ILE A 192 15.99 -1.88 11.58
CA ILE A 192 15.81 -2.68 12.80
C ILE A 192 17.17 -2.94 13.41
N SER A 193 17.28 -2.76 14.72
CA SER A 193 18.56 -2.74 15.44
C SER A 193 18.57 -3.64 16.67
N GLY A 194 19.72 -3.70 17.32
CA GLY A 194 19.91 -4.49 18.54
C GLY A 194 20.04 -5.98 18.29
N GLN A 195 19.96 -6.75 19.36
CA GLN A 195 20.13 -8.21 19.38
C GLN A 195 18.88 -8.93 18.85
N ILE A 196 19.06 -9.96 18.02
CA ILE A 196 17.96 -10.90 17.70
C ILE A 196 17.55 -11.61 19.00
N PRO A 197 16.29 -11.51 19.45
CA PRO A 197 15.85 -12.16 20.69
C PRO A 197 16.00 -13.69 20.60
N PRO A 198 16.76 -14.34 21.50
CA PRO A 198 16.86 -15.80 21.55
C PRO A 198 15.51 -16.49 21.72
N GLU A 199 14.57 -15.80 22.35
CA GLU A 199 13.20 -16.27 22.58
C GLU A 199 12.45 -16.62 21.29
N LEU A 200 12.87 -16.07 20.11
CA LEU A 200 12.27 -16.41 18.82
C LEU A 200 12.45 -17.90 18.45
N SER A 201 13.40 -18.60 19.08
CA SER A 201 13.57 -20.05 18.93
C SER A 201 12.33 -20.86 19.34
N ARG A 202 11.43 -20.25 20.13
CA ARG A 202 10.18 -20.91 20.60
C ARG A 202 9.09 -20.96 19.53
N LEU A 203 9.27 -20.31 18.37
CA LEU A 203 8.27 -20.25 17.32
C LEU A 203 8.11 -21.61 16.61
N PRO A 204 6.99 -22.33 16.81
CA PRO A 204 6.86 -23.71 16.34
C PRO A 204 6.63 -23.82 14.83
N MET A 205 6.16 -22.76 14.19
CA MET A 205 5.74 -22.76 12.79
C MET A 205 6.64 -21.95 11.87
N LEU A 206 7.66 -21.26 12.41
CA LEU A 206 8.47 -20.33 11.62
C LEU A 206 9.25 -21.07 10.51
N VAL A 207 9.02 -20.65 9.27
CA VAL A 207 9.61 -21.19 8.04
C VAL A 207 10.64 -20.22 7.44
N HIS A 208 10.32 -18.94 7.40
CA HIS A 208 11.19 -17.92 6.84
C HIS A 208 11.51 -16.81 7.86
N LEU A 209 12.80 -16.57 8.07
CA LEU A 209 13.31 -15.46 8.86
C LEU A 209 14.20 -14.59 7.96
N LEU A 210 13.60 -13.54 7.35
CA LEU A 210 14.27 -12.60 6.46
C LEU A 210 14.47 -11.28 7.17
N LEU A 211 15.67 -10.99 7.62
CA LEU A 211 16.08 -9.79 8.35
C LEU A 211 17.29 -9.10 7.70
N ASP A 212 17.58 -9.44 6.45
CA ASP A 212 18.68 -8.85 5.71
C ASP A 212 18.52 -7.34 5.50
N ASN A 213 19.66 -6.64 5.35
CA ASN A 213 19.71 -5.18 5.18
C ASN A 213 19.01 -4.45 6.34
N ASN A 214 19.52 -4.64 7.53
CA ASN A 214 19.10 -3.99 8.76
C ASN A 214 20.32 -3.49 9.56
N ASN A 215 20.10 -3.01 10.76
CA ASN A 215 21.16 -2.57 11.68
C ASN A 215 21.26 -3.47 12.94
N LEU A 216 20.99 -4.78 12.75
CA LEU A 216 21.08 -5.77 13.85
C LEU A 216 22.52 -5.91 14.35
N THR A 217 22.66 -6.11 15.66
CA THR A 217 23.95 -6.19 16.36
C THR A 217 23.93 -7.35 17.38
N GLY A 218 24.99 -7.47 18.15
CA GLY A 218 25.12 -8.51 19.17
C GLY A 218 25.70 -9.80 18.60
N TYR A 219 25.11 -10.95 18.93
CA TYR A 219 25.54 -12.28 18.49
C TYR A 219 24.42 -13.01 17.73
N LEU A 220 24.80 -14.03 16.96
CA LEU A 220 23.84 -14.97 16.37
C LEU A 220 23.35 -15.92 17.46
N PRO A 221 22.05 -15.91 17.85
CA PRO A 221 21.56 -16.77 18.92
C PRO A 221 21.72 -18.26 18.57
N PRO A 222 22.49 -19.06 19.33
CA PRO A 222 22.58 -20.50 19.12
C PRO A 222 21.23 -21.20 19.18
N GLU A 223 20.31 -20.64 19.95
CA GLU A 223 18.95 -21.14 20.15
C GLU A 223 18.13 -21.16 18.86
N LEU A 224 18.46 -20.34 17.86
CA LEU A 224 17.76 -20.38 16.55
C LEU A 224 17.88 -21.74 15.87
N SER A 225 18.88 -22.55 16.24
CA SER A 225 19.00 -23.94 15.76
C SER A 225 17.91 -24.88 16.28
N GLU A 226 17.15 -24.46 17.28
CA GLU A 226 16.03 -25.22 17.87
C GLU A 226 14.73 -25.03 17.08
N LEU A 227 14.69 -24.06 16.12
CA LEU A 227 13.51 -23.84 15.28
C LEU A 227 13.18 -25.07 14.43
N PRO A 228 12.02 -25.73 14.66
CA PRO A 228 11.75 -27.06 14.09
C PRO A 228 11.43 -27.04 12.60
N ASN A 229 11.03 -25.88 12.05
CA ASN A 229 10.53 -25.77 10.69
C ASN A 229 11.24 -24.71 9.83
N LEU A 230 12.34 -24.13 10.31
CA LEU A 230 13.03 -23.07 9.59
C LEU A 230 13.69 -23.58 8.30
N LEU A 231 13.26 -23.05 7.15
CA LEU A 231 13.79 -23.34 5.82
C LEU A 231 14.76 -22.27 5.35
N ILE A 232 14.51 -21.00 5.66
CA ILE A 232 15.34 -19.89 5.21
C ILE A 232 15.73 -19.01 6.38
N LEU A 233 17.05 -18.89 6.60
CA LEU A 233 17.66 -17.90 7.49
C LEU A 233 18.49 -16.94 6.63
N GLN A 234 18.03 -15.70 6.49
CA GLN A 234 18.72 -14.67 5.72
C GLN A 234 18.91 -13.41 6.56
N LEU A 235 20.18 -13.11 6.89
CA LEU A 235 20.59 -12.02 7.77
C LEU A 235 21.61 -11.08 7.12
N ASP A 236 21.79 -11.13 5.82
CA ASP A 236 22.80 -10.36 5.06
C ASP A 236 22.81 -8.88 5.43
N ASN A 237 24.00 -8.26 5.38
CA ASN A 237 24.18 -6.82 5.62
C ASN A 237 23.62 -6.39 6.98
N ASN A 238 24.09 -7.03 8.05
CA ASN A 238 23.92 -6.66 9.44
C ASN A 238 25.29 -6.58 10.13
N ASN A 239 25.35 -6.28 11.41
CA ASN A 239 26.61 -6.08 12.11
C ASN A 239 26.72 -6.93 13.40
N PHE A 240 27.09 -8.20 13.27
CA PHE A 240 27.40 -9.10 14.40
C PHE A 240 28.90 -9.09 14.73
N ALA A 241 29.52 -7.89 14.78
CA ALA A 241 30.96 -7.68 14.86
C ALA A 241 31.64 -8.51 15.94
N GLY A 242 32.69 -9.23 15.53
CA GLY A 242 33.54 -10.02 16.42
C GLY A 242 32.90 -11.29 16.95
N LYS A 243 31.78 -11.74 16.40
CA LYS A 243 31.07 -12.97 16.82
C LYS A 243 31.25 -14.08 15.79
N THR A 244 31.11 -15.32 16.26
CA THR A 244 31.22 -16.53 15.42
C THR A 244 29.85 -17.02 14.97
N ILE A 245 29.83 -17.83 13.92
CA ILE A 245 28.64 -18.62 13.56
C ILE A 245 28.54 -19.76 14.56
N PRO A 246 27.40 -19.93 15.26
CA PRO A 246 27.24 -21.02 16.24
C PRO A 246 27.37 -22.42 15.60
N ASP A 247 28.10 -23.33 16.23
CA ASP A 247 28.26 -24.73 15.78
C ASP A 247 26.90 -25.45 15.71
N SER A 248 25.94 -25.05 16.56
CA SER A 248 24.59 -25.59 16.59
C SER A 248 23.82 -25.37 15.30
N TYR A 249 24.20 -24.38 14.47
CA TYR A 249 23.54 -24.14 13.16
C TYR A 249 23.71 -25.32 12.21
N GLY A 250 24.75 -26.17 12.38
CA GLY A 250 24.88 -27.44 11.69
C GLY A 250 23.78 -28.47 11.99
N ASN A 251 22.97 -28.24 13.01
CA ASN A 251 21.86 -29.13 13.41
C ASN A 251 20.48 -28.67 12.84
N MET A 252 20.40 -27.60 12.06
CA MET A 252 19.16 -27.07 11.48
C MET A 252 18.67 -27.97 10.33
N SER A 253 18.08 -29.13 10.68
CA SER A 253 17.82 -30.25 9.77
C SER A 253 16.91 -29.93 8.57
N LYS A 254 16.08 -28.90 8.65
CA LYS A 254 15.18 -28.49 7.57
C LYS A 254 15.70 -27.31 6.72
N LEU A 255 16.84 -26.75 7.11
CA LEU A 255 17.33 -25.53 6.46
C LEU A 255 17.69 -25.78 4.99
N LEU A 256 17.13 -24.97 4.10
CA LEU A 256 17.38 -24.98 2.65
C LEU A 256 18.34 -23.85 2.26
N LYS A 257 18.29 -22.72 2.98
CA LYS A 257 19.11 -21.55 2.70
C LYS A 257 19.66 -20.92 3.96
N LEU A 258 20.98 -20.74 3.98
CA LEU A 258 21.71 -19.96 4.98
C LEU A 258 22.46 -18.82 4.27
N SER A 259 22.09 -17.57 4.58
CA SER A 259 22.77 -16.39 4.03
C SER A 259 23.13 -15.44 5.17
N LEU A 260 24.41 -15.28 5.40
CA LEU A 260 25.02 -14.42 6.43
C LEU A 260 26.09 -13.51 5.81
N ARG A 261 25.86 -13.06 4.57
CA ARG A 261 26.78 -12.23 3.82
C ARG A 261 26.92 -10.86 4.46
N ASN A 262 28.17 -10.34 4.55
CA ASN A 262 28.46 -9.01 5.05
C ASN A 262 27.86 -8.76 6.45
N CYS A 263 28.18 -9.65 7.38
CA CYS A 263 27.66 -9.64 8.76
C CYS A 263 28.74 -9.35 9.80
N SER A 264 29.96 -8.99 9.39
CA SER A 264 31.13 -8.75 10.27
C SER A 264 31.47 -9.96 11.17
N LEU A 265 31.13 -11.18 10.75
CA LEU A 265 31.37 -12.42 11.48
C LEU A 265 32.83 -12.84 11.38
N GLN A 266 33.34 -13.49 12.42
CA GLN A 266 34.74 -13.99 12.51
C GLN A 266 34.79 -15.44 12.98
N GLY A 267 36.03 -16.01 13.01
CA GLY A 267 36.26 -17.38 13.45
C GLY A 267 35.98 -18.43 12.36
N PRO A 268 35.95 -19.72 12.72
CA PRO A 268 35.82 -20.79 11.75
C PRO A 268 34.39 -20.93 11.20
N ILE A 269 34.26 -21.52 10.00
CA ILE A 269 32.99 -22.01 9.48
C ILE A 269 32.62 -23.28 10.21
N PRO A 270 31.42 -23.41 10.82
CA PRO A 270 30.96 -24.61 11.45
C PRO A 270 30.73 -25.75 10.44
N ASP A 271 30.70 -27.01 10.92
CA ASP A 271 30.33 -28.14 10.08
C ASP A 271 28.83 -28.14 9.73
N LEU A 272 28.50 -27.77 8.49
CA LEU A 272 27.14 -27.72 7.95
C LEU A 272 26.73 -29.01 7.18
N SER A 273 27.57 -30.06 7.20
CA SER A 273 27.32 -31.30 6.46
C SER A 273 26.12 -32.10 6.97
N ARG A 274 25.67 -31.82 8.19
CA ARG A 274 24.51 -32.47 8.81
C ARG A 274 23.18 -31.90 8.37
N ILE A 275 23.19 -30.80 7.57
CA ILE A 275 21.97 -30.18 6.99
C ILE A 275 21.65 -30.89 5.65
N PRO A 276 20.67 -31.83 5.61
CA PRO A 276 20.51 -32.74 4.48
C PRO A 276 20.07 -32.11 3.18
N ASN A 277 19.31 -30.97 3.26
CA ASN A 277 18.70 -30.31 2.12
C ASN A 277 19.22 -28.91 1.87
N LEU A 278 20.37 -28.52 2.44
CA LEU A 278 20.95 -27.20 2.23
C LEU A 278 21.19 -26.97 0.73
N GLY A 279 20.45 -26.04 0.13
CA GLY A 279 20.52 -25.69 -1.29
C GLY A 279 21.36 -24.45 -1.58
N TYR A 280 21.46 -23.53 -0.62
CA TYR A 280 22.14 -22.26 -0.79
C TYR A 280 22.91 -21.86 0.46
N LEU A 281 24.20 -21.56 0.31
CA LEU A 281 25.10 -21.11 1.37
C LEU A 281 25.85 -19.85 0.91
N ASP A 282 25.62 -18.71 1.60
CA ASP A 282 26.39 -17.48 1.37
C ASP A 282 26.92 -16.95 2.72
N LEU A 283 28.24 -17.05 2.92
CA LEU A 283 28.98 -16.52 4.05
C LEU A 283 29.99 -15.45 3.61
N SER A 284 29.84 -14.92 2.41
CA SER A 284 30.80 -14.00 1.81
C SER A 284 30.90 -12.66 2.54
N SER A 285 32.00 -11.97 2.31
CA SER A 285 32.23 -10.60 2.85
C SER A 285 32.15 -10.55 4.39
N ASN A 286 32.84 -11.48 5.05
CA ASN A 286 33.00 -11.56 6.48
C ASN A 286 34.51 -11.57 6.86
N GLN A 287 34.82 -11.88 8.10
CA GLN A 287 36.19 -12.05 8.62
C GLN A 287 36.41 -13.51 9.05
N LEU A 288 35.76 -14.46 8.38
CA LEU A 288 35.85 -15.89 8.69
C LEU A 288 37.25 -16.40 8.39
N SER A 289 37.78 -17.26 9.24
CA SER A 289 39.15 -17.75 9.18
C SER A 289 39.24 -19.28 9.36
N GLY A 290 40.46 -19.82 9.21
CA GLY A 290 40.66 -21.26 9.28
C GLY A 290 40.28 -22.02 8.00
N PRO A 291 40.34 -23.33 7.98
CA PRO A 291 40.04 -24.13 6.81
C PRO A 291 38.54 -24.24 6.54
N ILE A 292 38.19 -24.44 5.26
CA ILE A 292 36.83 -24.84 4.87
C ILE A 292 36.60 -26.25 5.39
N PRO A 293 35.50 -26.54 6.12
CA PRO A 293 35.19 -27.88 6.63
C PRO A 293 35.22 -28.91 5.50
N PRO A 294 35.95 -30.06 5.67
CA PRO A 294 36.16 -31.03 4.61
C PRO A 294 34.95 -31.93 4.37
N ASN A 295 33.94 -31.88 5.24
CA ASN A 295 32.79 -32.76 5.17
C ASN A 295 31.91 -32.44 3.95
N ARG A 296 31.25 -33.46 3.40
CA ARG A 296 30.43 -33.33 2.21
C ARG A 296 29.12 -32.59 2.55
N LEU A 297 28.89 -31.48 1.87
CA LEU A 297 27.62 -30.77 1.94
C LEU A 297 26.48 -31.50 1.23
N SER A 298 25.25 -31.02 1.41
CA SER A 298 24.04 -31.54 0.76
C SER A 298 24.22 -31.72 -0.75
N LEU A 299 23.61 -32.77 -1.32
CA LEU A 299 23.57 -32.99 -2.76
C LEU A 299 22.66 -31.97 -3.49
N ASN A 300 21.78 -31.30 -2.74
CA ASN A 300 20.85 -30.30 -3.25
C ASN A 300 21.50 -28.91 -3.38
N ILE A 301 22.78 -28.77 -2.98
CA ILE A 301 23.42 -27.45 -2.95
C ILE A 301 23.66 -26.91 -4.36
N THR A 302 23.18 -25.71 -4.61
CA THR A 302 23.29 -24.98 -5.87
C THR A 302 24.37 -23.91 -5.81
N THR A 303 24.56 -23.31 -4.62
CA THR A 303 25.43 -22.16 -4.43
C THR A 303 26.23 -22.29 -3.14
N ILE A 304 27.54 -22.13 -3.26
CA ILE A 304 28.48 -21.96 -2.16
C ILE A 304 29.25 -20.66 -2.42
N ASN A 305 29.01 -19.65 -1.58
CA ASN A 305 29.74 -18.39 -1.68
C ASN A 305 30.46 -18.10 -0.35
N LEU A 306 31.77 -18.18 -0.37
CA LEU A 306 32.67 -17.93 0.75
C LEU A 306 33.66 -16.80 0.44
N SER A 307 33.44 -16.03 -0.62
CA SER A 307 34.33 -14.98 -1.12
C SER A 307 34.55 -13.88 -0.08
N ASN A 308 35.65 -13.16 -0.18
CA ASN A 308 35.97 -12.01 0.70
C ASN A 308 35.97 -12.39 2.19
N ASN A 309 36.84 -13.34 2.55
CA ASN A 309 37.08 -13.77 3.92
C ASN A 309 38.60 -13.94 4.17
N SER A 310 38.98 -14.53 5.28
CA SER A 310 40.38 -14.87 5.63
C SER A 310 40.59 -16.38 5.71
N LEU A 311 39.89 -17.14 4.86
CA LEU A 311 39.93 -18.61 4.87
C LEU A 311 41.29 -19.13 4.38
N THR A 312 41.77 -20.21 4.99
CA THR A 312 43.08 -20.83 4.71
C THR A 312 42.92 -22.32 4.36
N GLY A 313 44.02 -22.99 4.07
CA GLY A 313 44.01 -24.43 3.71
C GLY A 313 43.54 -24.68 2.28
N THR A 314 43.09 -25.89 1.99
CA THR A 314 42.79 -26.32 0.62
C THR A 314 41.27 -26.33 0.34
N ILE A 315 40.93 -26.27 -0.96
CA ILE A 315 39.54 -26.48 -1.41
C ILE A 315 39.13 -27.93 -1.15
N PRO A 316 38.02 -28.20 -0.45
CA PRO A 316 37.60 -29.55 -0.15
C PRO A 316 37.36 -30.42 -1.40
N ALA A 317 37.98 -31.59 -1.47
CA ALA A 317 37.80 -32.52 -2.59
C ALA A 317 36.32 -32.97 -2.75
N ASN A 318 35.56 -32.97 -1.68
CA ASN A 318 34.15 -33.36 -1.63
C ASN A 318 33.22 -32.40 -2.40
N PHE A 319 33.67 -31.21 -2.80
CA PHE A 319 32.90 -30.31 -3.70
C PHE A 319 32.84 -30.87 -5.13
N SER A 320 33.72 -31.79 -5.50
CA SER A 320 33.72 -32.45 -6.83
C SER A 320 32.57 -33.41 -7.09
N GLY A 321 31.62 -33.58 -6.23
CA GLY A 321 30.51 -34.53 -6.42
C GLY A 321 29.14 -33.91 -6.18
N LEU A 322 29.04 -32.58 -6.26
CA LEU A 322 27.79 -31.85 -6.01
C LEU A 322 27.02 -31.68 -7.33
N PRO A 323 25.92 -32.45 -7.55
CA PRO A 323 25.30 -32.55 -8.89
C PRO A 323 24.55 -31.29 -9.32
N LEU A 324 24.03 -30.51 -8.37
CA LEU A 324 23.23 -29.33 -8.65
C LEU A 324 24.00 -28.00 -8.52
N LEU A 325 25.31 -28.07 -8.23
CA LEU A 325 26.12 -26.88 -8.00
C LEU A 325 26.16 -25.96 -9.23
N GLN A 326 25.76 -24.72 -9.07
CA GLN A 326 25.78 -23.66 -10.09
C GLN A 326 26.91 -22.67 -9.86
N ARG A 327 27.22 -22.37 -8.59
CA ARG A 327 28.27 -21.41 -8.21
C ARG A 327 29.09 -21.91 -7.04
N LEU A 328 30.40 -21.91 -7.22
CA LEU A 328 31.40 -22.05 -6.15
C LEU A 328 32.31 -20.83 -6.17
N LEU A 329 32.07 -19.91 -5.26
CA LEU A 329 32.77 -18.63 -5.19
C LEU A 329 33.59 -18.59 -3.89
N VAL A 330 34.90 -18.61 -4.02
CA VAL A 330 35.85 -18.57 -2.89
C VAL A 330 36.92 -17.49 -3.12
N ALA A 331 36.68 -16.54 -4.00
CA ALA A 331 37.60 -15.47 -4.34
C ALA A 331 37.98 -14.61 -3.11
N ASN A 332 39.15 -13.97 -3.15
CA ASN A 332 39.65 -13.09 -2.09
C ASN A 332 39.71 -13.78 -0.72
N ASN A 333 40.52 -14.83 -0.62
CA ASN A 333 40.87 -15.58 0.57
C ASN A 333 42.37 -15.91 0.58
N SER A 334 42.84 -16.73 1.51
CA SER A 334 44.22 -17.26 1.56
C SER A 334 44.25 -18.78 1.35
N LEU A 335 43.36 -19.28 0.46
CA LEU A 335 43.30 -20.70 0.13
C LEU A 335 44.52 -21.12 -0.72
N ASN A 336 45.11 -22.26 -0.38
CA ASN A 336 46.34 -22.78 -1.00
C ASN A 336 46.16 -24.16 -1.63
N GLY A 337 47.26 -24.76 -2.10
CA GLY A 337 47.23 -26.08 -2.71
C GLY A 337 46.76 -26.12 -4.16
N SER A 338 46.17 -27.22 -4.55
CA SER A 338 45.76 -27.46 -5.95
C SER A 338 44.26 -27.52 -6.13
N ILE A 339 43.78 -27.04 -7.27
CA ILE A 339 42.38 -27.20 -7.73
C ILE A 339 42.28 -28.51 -8.52
N SER A 340 41.31 -29.35 -8.25
CA SER A 340 41.03 -30.57 -8.99
C SER A 340 40.06 -30.30 -10.15
N SER A 341 40.41 -30.70 -11.39
CA SER A 341 39.52 -30.65 -12.54
C SER A 341 38.26 -31.54 -12.38
N THR A 342 38.24 -32.42 -11.39
CA THR A 342 37.04 -33.22 -11.03
C THR A 342 35.83 -32.36 -10.61
N LEU A 343 36.06 -31.11 -10.26
CA LEU A 343 34.98 -30.12 -10.00
C LEU A 343 34.05 -29.94 -11.22
N TRP A 344 34.58 -30.06 -12.42
CA TRP A 344 33.81 -29.90 -13.66
C TRP A 344 33.77 -31.16 -14.54
N GLN A 345 34.66 -32.14 -14.38
CA GLN A 345 34.73 -33.33 -15.20
C GLN A 345 33.77 -34.45 -14.82
N ARG A 346 33.35 -34.51 -13.56
CA ARG A 346 32.44 -35.55 -13.03
C ARG A 346 30.96 -35.29 -13.26
N ARG A 347 30.63 -34.27 -14.03
CA ARG A 347 29.25 -33.85 -14.27
C ARG A 347 28.98 -33.72 -15.77
N THR A 348 27.84 -34.23 -16.21
CA THR A 348 27.25 -33.92 -17.50
C THR A 348 26.38 -32.68 -17.37
N PHE A 349 26.51 -31.70 -18.26
CA PHE A 349 25.76 -30.47 -18.27
C PHE A 349 24.73 -30.48 -19.38
N ASN A 350 23.50 -30.11 -19.09
CA ASN A 350 22.47 -29.82 -20.07
C ASN A 350 22.74 -28.44 -20.72
N ALA A 351 22.08 -28.16 -21.85
CA ALA A 351 22.29 -26.93 -22.60
C ALA A 351 21.99 -25.63 -21.77
N THR A 352 21.09 -25.72 -20.82
CA THR A 352 20.68 -24.60 -19.96
C THR A 352 21.47 -24.51 -18.65
N GLU A 353 22.24 -25.54 -18.28
CA GLU A 353 23.01 -25.53 -17.04
C GLU A 353 24.31 -24.75 -17.17
N ARG A 354 24.70 -24.06 -16.12
CA ARG A 354 25.99 -23.37 -16.00
C ARG A 354 26.65 -23.67 -14.65
N LEU A 355 27.99 -23.65 -14.65
CA LEU A 355 28.79 -23.75 -13.43
C LEU A 355 29.84 -22.62 -13.41
N ILE A 356 29.80 -21.78 -12.40
CA ILE A 356 30.78 -20.71 -12.18
C ILE A 356 31.67 -21.10 -11.03
N LEU A 357 32.96 -21.16 -11.27
CA LEU A 357 34.02 -21.47 -10.30
C LEU A 357 34.93 -20.26 -10.18
N ASP A 358 34.80 -19.50 -9.09
CA ASP A 358 35.62 -18.30 -8.87
C ASP A 358 36.58 -18.51 -7.70
N PHE A 359 37.86 -18.61 -8.05
CA PHE A 359 38.98 -18.81 -7.15
C PHE A 359 39.94 -17.63 -7.13
N GLN A 360 39.61 -16.50 -7.71
CA GLN A 360 40.48 -15.35 -7.85
C GLN A 360 41.07 -14.89 -6.51
N ASN A 361 42.29 -14.31 -6.56
CA ASN A 361 42.95 -13.70 -5.40
C ASN A 361 43.05 -14.68 -4.21
N ASN A 362 43.71 -15.80 -4.40
CA ASN A 362 44.08 -16.79 -3.40
C ASN A 362 45.57 -17.17 -3.53
N GLU A 363 46.01 -18.21 -2.82
CA GLU A 363 47.38 -18.70 -2.85
C GLU A 363 47.50 -20.05 -3.58
N LEU A 364 46.59 -20.32 -4.53
CA LEU A 364 46.55 -21.58 -5.26
C LEU A 364 47.74 -21.74 -6.18
N SER A 365 48.37 -22.93 -6.18
CA SER A 365 49.65 -23.20 -6.85
C SER A 365 49.54 -24.03 -8.13
N ASN A 366 48.49 -24.86 -8.28
CA ASN A 366 48.38 -25.76 -9.42
C ASN A 366 46.92 -26.18 -9.70
N ILE A 367 46.69 -26.73 -10.89
CA ILE A 367 45.45 -27.47 -11.26
C ILE A 367 45.87 -28.93 -11.55
N THR A 368 45.15 -29.86 -10.93
CA THR A 368 45.34 -31.30 -11.17
C THR A 368 44.27 -31.83 -12.10
N GLY A 369 44.68 -32.53 -13.16
CA GLY A 369 43.80 -33.11 -14.18
C GLY A 369 43.71 -32.29 -15.45
N SER A 370 42.60 -32.36 -16.19
CA SER A 370 42.40 -31.68 -17.47
C SER A 370 42.16 -30.19 -17.36
N LEU A 371 42.79 -29.40 -18.19
CA LEU A 371 42.67 -27.94 -18.28
C LEU A 371 41.53 -27.48 -19.19
N ASN A 372 40.74 -28.40 -19.76
CA ASN A 372 39.67 -28.07 -20.70
C ASN A 372 38.31 -28.25 -20.02
N PRO A 373 37.74 -27.20 -19.42
CA PRO A 373 36.38 -27.24 -18.91
C PRO A 373 35.37 -27.24 -20.06
N PRO A 374 34.19 -27.84 -19.92
CA PRO A 374 33.08 -27.69 -20.86
C PRO A 374 32.66 -26.22 -21.04
N SER A 375 32.02 -25.91 -22.17
CA SER A 375 31.58 -24.53 -22.52
C SER A 375 30.62 -23.91 -21.49
N ASN A 376 29.90 -24.74 -20.73
CA ASN A 376 28.99 -24.33 -19.67
C ASN A 376 29.70 -24.02 -18.34
N VAL A 377 31.02 -24.19 -18.26
CA VAL A 377 31.81 -23.99 -17.08
C VAL A 377 32.72 -22.79 -17.22
N THR A 378 32.53 -21.83 -16.35
CA THR A 378 33.41 -20.65 -16.23
C THR A 378 34.35 -20.84 -15.04
N VAL A 379 35.65 -20.78 -15.29
CA VAL A 379 36.68 -20.88 -14.23
C VAL A 379 37.48 -19.57 -14.21
N ARG A 380 37.56 -18.93 -13.03
CA ARG A 380 38.30 -17.67 -12.83
C ARG A 380 39.42 -17.91 -11.82
N LEU A 381 40.66 -17.60 -12.20
CA LEU A 381 41.86 -17.88 -11.42
C LEU A 381 42.76 -16.64 -11.17
N GLY A 382 42.41 -15.48 -11.72
CA GLY A 382 43.22 -14.28 -11.61
C GLY A 382 43.72 -14.00 -10.20
N GLY A 383 44.94 -13.50 -10.05
CA GLY A 383 45.52 -13.17 -8.74
C GLY A 383 46.09 -14.32 -7.95
N ASN A 384 46.16 -15.56 -8.50
CA ASN A 384 46.79 -16.71 -7.84
C ASN A 384 48.24 -16.91 -8.31
N PRO A 385 49.11 -17.54 -7.50
CA PRO A 385 50.47 -17.92 -7.89
C PRO A 385 50.52 -18.81 -9.13
N LEU A 386 49.54 -19.70 -9.33
CA LEU A 386 49.41 -20.57 -10.49
C LEU A 386 49.30 -19.80 -11.83
N CYS A 387 48.87 -18.56 -11.82
CA CYS A 387 48.74 -17.68 -12.98
C CYS A 387 50.09 -17.22 -13.57
N ARG A 388 51.21 -17.52 -12.92
CA ARG A 388 52.55 -17.38 -13.48
C ARG A 388 52.84 -18.36 -14.63
N ASN A 389 52.01 -19.41 -14.73
CA ASN A 389 52.08 -20.39 -15.80
C ASN A 389 51.37 -19.87 -17.05
N THR A 390 52.09 -19.71 -18.14
CA THR A 390 51.58 -19.18 -19.43
C THR A 390 50.46 -20.02 -20.05
N ASN A 391 50.38 -21.32 -19.72
CA ASN A 391 49.32 -22.21 -20.21
C ASN A 391 47.93 -21.96 -19.60
N LEU A 392 47.85 -21.09 -18.59
CA LEU A 392 46.59 -20.78 -17.85
C LEU A 392 46.06 -19.37 -18.14
N VAL A 393 46.58 -18.67 -19.13
CA VAL A 393 46.22 -17.27 -19.46
C VAL A 393 44.71 -17.10 -19.66
N GLN A 394 44.05 -18.08 -20.26
CA GLN A 394 42.58 -18.04 -20.49
C GLN A 394 41.74 -18.02 -19.20
N PHE A 395 42.27 -18.46 -18.03
CA PHE A 395 41.58 -18.49 -16.76
C PHE A 395 42.04 -17.35 -15.86
N CYS A 396 43.11 -16.67 -16.20
CA CYS A 396 43.80 -15.66 -15.36
C CYS A 396 43.55 -14.23 -15.80
N GLY A 397 42.92 -14.02 -16.98
CA GLY A 397 42.52 -12.71 -17.46
C GLY A 397 41.27 -12.17 -16.76
N SER A 398 41.08 -10.84 -16.83
CA SER A 398 39.84 -10.21 -16.38
C SER A 398 38.70 -10.55 -17.35
N GLN A 399 37.81 -11.41 -16.98
CA GLN A 399 36.56 -11.63 -17.70
C GLN A 399 35.48 -10.70 -17.12
N ASN A 400 35.00 -9.76 -17.94
CA ASN A 400 33.87 -8.92 -17.58
C ASN A 400 32.60 -9.77 -17.49
N GLU A 401 31.91 -9.66 -16.36
CA GLU A 401 30.58 -10.24 -16.23
C GLU A 401 29.60 -9.46 -17.10
N SER A 402 29.05 -10.09 -18.11
CA SER A 402 27.75 -9.71 -18.67
C SER A 402 26.71 -10.69 -18.11
N ASP A 403 26.16 -10.36 -16.96
CA ASP A 403 25.02 -11.10 -16.36
C ASP A 403 23.70 -10.82 -17.12
N ASN A 404 23.77 -10.54 -18.40
CA ASN A 404 22.59 -10.30 -19.24
C ASN A 404 22.04 -11.62 -19.77
N ASP A 405 21.40 -12.40 -18.91
CA ASP A 405 20.54 -13.51 -19.31
C ASP A 405 19.18 -12.97 -19.78
N ILE A 406 19.15 -12.23 -20.88
CA ILE A 406 17.90 -11.90 -21.57
C ILE A 406 17.56 -13.08 -22.46
N PRO A 407 16.41 -13.75 -22.28
CA PRO A 407 15.95 -14.72 -23.26
C PRO A 407 15.76 -14.00 -24.59
N THR A 408 16.52 -14.39 -25.62
CA THR A 408 16.24 -13.93 -26.98
C THR A 408 14.90 -14.54 -27.39
N PRO A 409 13.88 -13.74 -27.74
CA PRO A 409 12.62 -14.30 -28.20
C PRO A 409 12.89 -15.13 -29.45
N THR A 410 12.61 -16.40 -29.41
CA THR A 410 12.58 -17.28 -30.59
C THR A 410 11.43 -16.82 -31.46
N ASN A 411 11.70 -15.99 -32.45
CA ASN A 411 10.78 -15.64 -33.50
C ASN A 411 10.49 -16.89 -34.35
N THR A 412 9.53 -17.68 -33.98
CA THR A 412 8.81 -18.55 -34.91
C THR A 412 7.88 -17.65 -35.71
N THR A 413 8.27 -17.35 -36.96
CA THR A 413 7.47 -16.57 -37.90
C THR A 413 6.26 -17.38 -38.36
N ILE A 414 5.24 -17.45 -37.52
CA ILE A 414 3.87 -17.80 -37.96
C ILE A 414 3.28 -16.48 -38.46
N ASN A 415 2.88 -16.45 -39.74
CA ASN A 415 2.30 -15.26 -40.39
C ASN A 415 0.85 -15.08 -39.90
N CYS A 416 0.68 -14.61 -38.66
CA CYS A 416 -0.62 -14.33 -38.08
C CYS A 416 -1.05 -12.85 -38.26
N PRO A 417 -2.36 -12.53 -38.42
CA PRO A 417 -2.85 -11.18 -38.46
C PRO A 417 -2.54 -10.45 -37.13
N LYS A 418 -2.29 -9.15 -37.16
CA LYS A 418 -2.00 -8.37 -35.95
C LYS A 418 -3.19 -8.45 -34.98
N CYS A 419 -2.93 -8.77 -33.72
CA CYS A 419 -3.95 -8.73 -32.66
C CYS A 419 -4.48 -7.30 -32.42
N PRO A 420 -5.74 -7.16 -31.96
CA PRO A 420 -6.28 -5.90 -31.47
C PRO A 420 -5.43 -5.32 -30.33
N THR A 421 -5.64 -4.04 -30.02
CA THR A 421 -4.99 -3.40 -28.85
C THR A 421 -5.33 -4.20 -27.59
N ASP A 422 -4.34 -4.36 -26.70
CA ASP A 422 -4.44 -5.13 -25.43
C ASP A 422 -4.62 -6.64 -25.58
N TYR A 423 -4.51 -7.18 -26.82
CA TYR A 423 -4.51 -8.61 -27.09
C TYR A 423 -3.17 -9.04 -27.68
N GLU A 424 -2.72 -10.21 -27.29
CA GLU A 424 -1.44 -10.80 -27.73
C GLU A 424 -1.64 -12.27 -28.12
N TYR A 425 -0.67 -12.83 -28.84
CA TYR A 425 -0.60 -14.26 -29.11
C TYR A 425 0.05 -14.97 -27.91
N PRO A 426 -0.64 -15.90 -27.21
CA PRO A 426 0.02 -16.75 -26.22
C PRO A 426 1.09 -17.61 -26.92
N PRO A 427 2.37 -17.56 -26.49
CA PRO A 427 3.47 -18.26 -27.18
C PRO A 427 3.28 -19.77 -27.27
N SER A 428 2.64 -20.37 -26.27
CA SER A 428 2.41 -21.81 -26.13
C SER A 428 0.98 -22.23 -26.43
N SER A 429 0.18 -21.38 -27.15
CA SER A 429 -1.22 -21.68 -27.46
C SER A 429 -1.36 -22.95 -28.29
N PRO A 430 -2.26 -23.87 -27.93
CA PRO A 430 -2.59 -25.04 -28.75
C PRO A 430 -3.28 -24.67 -30.07
N VAL A 431 -3.82 -23.45 -30.18
CA VAL A 431 -4.50 -22.93 -31.37
C VAL A 431 -3.64 -21.83 -31.99
N PRO A 432 -3.22 -21.99 -33.24
CA PRO A 432 -2.43 -20.99 -33.95
C PRO A 432 -3.26 -19.70 -34.15
N CYS A 433 -2.56 -18.57 -34.08
CA CYS A 433 -3.14 -17.23 -34.28
C CYS A 433 -4.31 -16.87 -33.34
N PHE A 434 -4.35 -17.44 -32.14
CA PHE A 434 -5.31 -17.10 -31.10
C PHE A 434 -4.88 -15.82 -30.39
N CYS A 435 -5.59 -14.70 -30.61
CA CYS A 435 -5.37 -13.45 -29.86
C CYS A 435 -6.15 -13.48 -28.56
N ALA A 436 -5.49 -13.27 -27.43
CA ALA A 436 -6.12 -13.25 -26.12
C ALA A 436 -5.61 -12.07 -25.28
N ALA A 437 -6.45 -11.52 -24.42
CA ALA A 437 -6.05 -10.47 -23.49
C ALA A 437 -5.38 -11.08 -22.24
N PRO A 438 -4.12 -10.77 -21.96
CA PRO A 438 -3.45 -11.31 -20.79
C PRO A 438 -3.81 -10.56 -19.50
N LEU A 439 -3.72 -11.27 -18.35
CA LEU A 439 -3.54 -10.65 -17.04
C LEU A 439 -2.05 -10.47 -16.82
N LEU A 440 -1.63 -9.26 -16.50
CA LEU A 440 -0.22 -8.93 -16.29
C LEU A 440 0.10 -8.94 -14.80
N VAL A 441 1.10 -9.73 -14.41
CA VAL A 441 1.50 -9.88 -13.01
C VAL A 441 3.00 -9.65 -12.88
N GLU A 442 3.39 -8.60 -12.17
CA GLU A 442 4.76 -8.41 -11.73
C GLU A 442 4.98 -9.18 -10.42
N TYR A 443 5.89 -10.11 -10.47
CA TYR A 443 6.14 -11.12 -9.44
C TYR A 443 7.61 -11.09 -9.03
N ARG A 444 7.92 -11.33 -7.77
CA ARG A 444 9.29 -11.40 -7.30
C ARG A 444 9.52 -12.54 -6.34
N LEU A 445 10.50 -13.37 -6.62
CA LEU A 445 11.04 -14.31 -5.66
C LEU A 445 11.96 -13.56 -4.68
N LYS A 446 11.64 -13.61 -3.37
CA LYS A 446 12.34 -12.83 -2.34
C LYS A 446 13.64 -13.47 -1.89
N SER A 447 13.70 -14.78 -1.87
CA SER A 447 14.86 -15.53 -1.36
C SER A 447 14.97 -16.91 -2.03
N PRO A 448 15.13 -16.98 -3.39
CA PRO A 448 15.26 -18.27 -4.05
C PRO A 448 16.49 -19.05 -3.59
N GLY A 449 16.40 -20.36 -3.60
CA GLY A 449 17.50 -21.30 -3.29
C GLY A 449 18.43 -21.56 -4.49
N ILE A 450 18.33 -20.78 -5.56
CA ILE A 450 19.08 -20.90 -6.81
C ILE A 450 19.80 -19.59 -7.13
N SER A 451 20.86 -19.67 -7.95
CA SER A 451 21.61 -18.51 -8.42
C SER A 451 21.55 -18.33 -9.94
N TYR A 452 20.99 -19.28 -10.66
CA TYR A 452 20.78 -19.25 -12.09
C TYR A 452 19.43 -19.89 -12.41
N PHE A 453 18.57 -19.17 -13.10
CA PHE A 453 17.15 -19.51 -13.20
C PHE A 453 16.81 -20.43 -14.37
N LEU A 454 17.48 -20.29 -15.52
CA LEU A 454 17.07 -20.97 -16.76
C LEU A 454 16.84 -22.48 -16.64
N PRO A 455 17.64 -23.25 -15.90
CA PRO A 455 17.39 -24.69 -15.71
C PRO A 455 16.11 -25.02 -14.96
N TYR A 456 15.55 -24.05 -14.27
CA TYR A 456 14.35 -24.20 -13.42
C TYR A 456 13.11 -23.54 -14.02
N LYS A 457 13.20 -23.00 -15.25
CA LYS A 457 12.11 -22.28 -15.91
C LYS A 457 10.85 -23.12 -16.01
N ASP A 458 10.96 -24.32 -16.59
CA ASP A 458 9.81 -25.21 -16.81
C ASP A 458 9.17 -25.65 -15.46
N MET A 459 10.01 -25.92 -14.47
CA MET A 459 9.57 -26.25 -13.11
C MET A 459 8.85 -25.07 -12.44
N PHE A 460 9.30 -23.84 -12.69
CA PHE A 460 8.64 -22.62 -12.20
C PHE A 460 7.28 -22.42 -12.87
N GLU A 461 7.20 -22.60 -14.18
CA GLU A 461 5.96 -22.48 -14.94
C GLU A 461 4.93 -23.53 -14.46
N GLU A 462 5.34 -24.77 -14.23
CA GLU A 462 4.50 -25.82 -13.65
C GLU A 462 4.08 -25.50 -12.21
N TYR A 463 4.99 -25.01 -11.36
CA TYR A 463 4.70 -24.60 -10.00
C TYR A 463 3.62 -23.52 -9.95
N ILE A 464 3.75 -22.45 -10.71
CA ILE A 464 2.80 -21.33 -10.73
C ILE A 464 1.46 -21.74 -11.33
N THR A 465 1.46 -22.45 -12.46
CA THR A 465 0.21 -22.85 -13.12
C THR A 465 -0.57 -23.88 -12.30
N SER A 466 0.13 -24.84 -11.68
CA SER A 466 -0.47 -25.80 -10.76
C SER A 466 -1.07 -25.10 -9.53
N GLY A 467 -0.32 -24.17 -8.91
CA GLY A 467 -0.80 -23.39 -7.77
C GLY A 467 -2.05 -22.57 -8.10
N LEU A 468 -2.12 -22.01 -9.29
CA LEU A 468 -3.27 -21.23 -9.79
C LEU A 468 -4.38 -22.10 -10.40
N LYS A 469 -4.20 -23.41 -10.54
CA LYS A 469 -5.10 -24.33 -11.24
C LYS A 469 -5.36 -23.90 -12.70
N LEU A 470 -4.29 -23.53 -13.41
CA LEU A 470 -4.26 -23.18 -14.81
C LEU A 470 -3.52 -24.26 -15.62
N HIS A 471 -3.73 -24.29 -16.92
CA HIS A 471 -2.91 -25.11 -17.82
C HIS A 471 -1.55 -24.45 -18.08
N LEU A 472 -0.52 -25.24 -18.34
CA LEU A 472 0.84 -24.75 -18.59
C LEU A 472 0.92 -23.72 -19.74
N TYR A 473 0.18 -23.95 -20.83
CA TYR A 473 0.15 -23.03 -21.97
C TYR A 473 -0.53 -21.67 -21.69
N GLN A 474 -1.21 -21.51 -20.56
CA GLN A 474 -1.84 -20.26 -20.16
C GLN A 474 -0.83 -19.28 -19.53
N LEU A 475 0.39 -19.71 -19.22
CA LEU A 475 1.43 -18.86 -18.66
C LEU A 475 2.49 -18.55 -19.73
N ASP A 476 2.84 -17.29 -19.83
CA ASP A 476 4.04 -16.81 -20.52
C ASP A 476 4.92 -16.03 -19.53
N LEU A 477 6.17 -16.48 -19.37
CA LEU A 477 7.21 -15.75 -18.66
C LEU A 477 7.84 -14.73 -19.60
N ALA A 478 7.28 -13.53 -19.64
CA ALA A 478 7.67 -12.48 -20.58
C ALA A 478 9.09 -11.96 -20.33
N SER A 479 9.48 -11.83 -19.06
CA SER A 479 10.84 -11.43 -18.68
C SER A 479 11.19 -11.89 -17.27
N PHE A 480 12.51 -11.96 -16.98
CA PHE A 480 13.01 -12.10 -15.62
C PHE A 480 14.33 -11.36 -15.45
N GLN A 481 14.59 -10.84 -14.27
CA GLN A 481 15.81 -10.09 -13.94
C GLN A 481 16.23 -10.29 -12.50
N TRP A 482 17.50 -10.64 -12.28
CA TRP A 482 18.11 -10.67 -10.97
C TRP A 482 18.25 -9.26 -10.39
N GLN A 483 17.84 -9.08 -9.17
CA GLN A 483 17.96 -7.84 -8.41
C GLN A 483 18.98 -7.99 -7.29
N LYS A 484 19.42 -6.87 -6.73
CA LYS A 484 20.36 -6.85 -5.61
C LYS A 484 19.78 -7.59 -4.39
N GLY A 485 20.58 -8.46 -3.77
CA GLY A 485 20.19 -9.26 -2.60
C GLY A 485 19.50 -10.56 -2.95
N PRO A 486 20.07 -11.40 -3.81
CA PRO A 486 19.60 -12.42 -4.75
C PRO A 486 18.07 -12.58 -4.78
N ARG A 487 17.42 -11.58 -5.38
CA ARG A 487 15.97 -11.55 -5.66
C ARG A 487 15.75 -11.66 -7.14
N LEU A 488 14.71 -12.35 -7.57
CA LEU A 488 14.39 -12.52 -8.98
C LEU A 488 13.05 -11.89 -9.31
N LYS A 489 13.06 -10.74 -10.01
CA LYS A 489 11.84 -10.12 -10.54
C LYS A 489 11.45 -10.82 -11.84
N MET A 490 10.16 -11.05 -12.03
CA MET A 490 9.57 -11.70 -13.18
C MET A 490 8.32 -10.96 -13.64
N ASP A 491 8.12 -10.89 -14.95
CA ASP A 491 6.91 -10.37 -15.57
C ASP A 491 6.13 -11.55 -16.17
N LEU A 492 4.99 -11.88 -15.57
CA LEU A 492 4.16 -13.02 -15.94
C LEU A 492 2.93 -12.55 -16.69
N LYS A 493 2.56 -13.25 -17.76
CA LYS A 493 1.34 -13.07 -18.51
C LYS A 493 0.48 -14.32 -18.42
N PHE A 494 -0.77 -14.17 -17.95
CA PHE A 494 -1.71 -15.27 -17.88
C PHE A 494 -2.79 -15.08 -18.94
N PHE A 495 -3.03 -16.11 -19.73
CA PHE A 495 -3.98 -16.10 -20.85
C PHE A 495 -5.20 -16.97 -20.57
N PRO A 496 -6.41 -16.60 -21.08
CA PRO A 496 -7.59 -17.40 -20.94
C PRO A 496 -7.49 -18.72 -21.71
N VAL A 497 -8.28 -19.71 -21.28
CA VAL A 497 -8.42 -20.98 -22.01
C VAL A 497 -9.18 -20.73 -23.29
N TYR A 498 -8.70 -21.30 -24.41
CA TYR A 498 -9.45 -21.34 -25.64
C TYR A 498 -10.62 -22.35 -25.52
N LEU A 499 -11.86 -21.85 -25.55
CA LEU A 499 -13.08 -22.66 -25.53
C LEU A 499 -13.92 -22.31 -26.75
N ASN A 500 -14.16 -23.27 -27.61
CA ASN A 500 -14.95 -23.09 -28.84
C ASN A 500 -16.42 -22.68 -28.62
N ASN A 501 -16.92 -22.74 -27.37
CA ASN A 501 -18.34 -22.61 -27.03
C ASN A 501 -18.66 -21.43 -26.10
N THR A 502 -17.78 -20.44 -25.96
CA THR A 502 -18.01 -19.26 -25.14
C THR A 502 -18.21 -18.00 -25.98
N ASP A 503 -19.11 -17.13 -25.56
CA ASP A 503 -19.39 -15.85 -26.23
C ASP A 503 -18.17 -14.93 -26.32
N ASN A 504 -17.14 -15.17 -25.50
CA ASN A 504 -15.89 -14.38 -25.47
C ASN A 504 -14.68 -15.26 -25.07
N PRO A 505 -14.18 -16.13 -26.00
CA PRO A 505 -13.10 -17.06 -25.67
C PRO A 505 -11.74 -16.36 -25.41
N ASN A 506 -11.62 -15.08 -25.75
CA ASN A 506 -10.35 -14.34 -25.78
C ASN A 506 -10.06 -13.57 -24.47
N VAL A 507 -10.95 -13.65 -23.48
CA VAL A 507 -10.83 -12.98 -22.19
C VAL A 507 -11.24 -13.91 -21.04
N PHE A 508 -10.62 -13.74 -19.88
CA PHE A 508 -11.11 -14.39 -18.66
C PHE A 508 -12.48 -13.84 -18.26
N ASN A 509 -13.34 -14.67 -17.74
CA ASN A 509 -14.55 -14.18 -17.09
C ASN A 509 -14.21 -13.47 -15.76
N ALA A 510 -15.11 -12.59 -15.29
CA ALA A 510 -14.87 -11.77 -14.11
C ALA A 510 -14.60 -12.59 -12.83
N SER A 511 -15.22 -13.76 -12.68
CA SER A 511 -15.02 -14.63 -11.52
C SER A 511 -13.61 -15.23 -11.50
N GLU A 512 -13.09 -15.61 -12.66
CA GLU A 512 -11.75 -16.16 -12.82
C GLU A 512 -10.68 -15.11 -12.57
N VAL A 513 -10.86 -13.88 -13.08
CA VAL A 513 -9.94 -12.76 -12.77
C VAL A 513 -9.88 -12.51 -11.26
N ARG A 514 -11.04 -12.48 -10.58
CA ARG A 514 -11.11 -12.32 -9.12
C ARG A 514 -10.42 -13.47 -8.41
N ARG A 515 -10.63 -14.70 -8.86
CA ARG A 515 -10.01 -15.89 -8.30
C ARG A 515 -8.48 -15.84 -8.42
N ILE A 516 -7.95 -15.59 -9.62
CA ILE A 516 -6.50 -15.52 -9.87
C ILE A 516 -5.89 -14.41 -9.01
N ARG A 517 -6.51 -13.22 -8.97
CA ARG A 517 -6.03 -12.13 -8.13
C ARG A 517 -6.00 -12.52 -6.66
N SER A 518 -7.07 -13.14 -6.14
CA SER A 518 -7.15 -13.55 -4.74
C SER A 518 -6.12 -14.61 -4.35
N MET A 519 -5.70 -15.46 -5.30
CA MET A 519 -4.61 -16.42 -5.06
C MET A 519 -3.28 -15.71 -4.76
N PHE A 520 -2.99 -14.63 -5.49
CA PHE A 520 -1.78 -13.83 -5.26
C PHE A 520 -1.90 -12.95 -4.01
N THR A 521 -2.99 -12.20 -3.86
CA THR A 521 -3.16 -11.23 -2.76
C THR A 521 -3.45 -11.90 -1.41
N GLY A 522 -4.00 -13.10 -1.42
CA GLY A 522 -4.24 -13.93 -0.24
C GLY A 522 -3.10 -14.89 0.11
N TRP A 523 -1.98 -14.85 -0.63
CA TRP A 523 -0.85 -15.79 -0.47
C TRP A 523 -1.27 -17.27 -0.49
N ASN A 524 -2.23 -17.62 -1.36
CA ASN A 524 -2.76 -18.98 -1.48
C ASN A 524 -1.99 -19.86 -2.48
N ILE A 525 -0.95 -19.34 -3.13
CA ILE A 525 -0.03 -20.16 -3.92
C ILE A 525 0.88 -20.88 -2.92
N PRO A 526 1.01 -22.20 -2.98
CA PRO A 526 1.86 -22.98 -2.05
C PRO A 526 3.30 -22.47 -2.04
N ASP A 527 3.98 -22.52 -0.90
CA ASP A 527 5.41 -22.23 -0.84
C ASP A 527 6.22 -23.27 -1.61
N SER A 528 7.38 -22.87 -2.15
CA SER A 528 8.30 -23.75 -2.86
C SER A 528 9.65 -23.78 -2.20
N ASP A 529 10.17 -24.97 -1.96
CA ASP A 529 11.50 -25.20 -1.38
C ASP A 529 12.63 -24.65 -2.28
N ILE A 530 12.42 -24.60 -3.59
CA ILE A 530 13.40 -24.12 -4.58
C ILE A 530 13.28 -22.62 -4.80
N PHE A 531 12.05 -22.14 -5.02
CA PHE A 531 11.80 -20.74 -5.37
C PHE A 531 11.67 -19.84 -4.15
N GLY A 532 11.41 -20.42 -2.96
CA GLY A 532 11.24 -19.70 -1.71
C GLY A 532 10.00 -18.80 -1.72
N PRO A 533 9.93 -17.83 -0.79
CA PRO A 533 8.78 -16.95 -0.70
C PRO A 533 8.70 -15.96 -1.87
N TYR A 534 7.47 -15.74 -2.33
CA TYR A 534 7.20 -14.76 -3.38
C TYR A 534 6.64 -13.45 -2.85
N GLU A 535 6.54 -12.49 -3.73
CA GLU A 535 5.94 -11.18 -3.51
C GLU A 535 5.23 -10.71 -4.77
N LEU A 536 3.98 -10.27 -4.61
CA LEU A 536 3.25 -9.59 -5.66
C LEU A 536 3.68 -8.12 -5.68
N LEU A 537 4.21 -7.65 -6.82
CA LEU A 537 4.59 -6.26 -7.00
C LEU A 537 3.46 -5.46 -7.65
N HIS A 538 2.87 -6.03 -8.70
CA HIS A 538 1.77 -5.39 -9.42
C HIS A 538 0.84 -6.43 -10.06
N PHE A 539 -0.46 -6.09 -10.12
CA PHE A 539 -1.47 -6.86 -10.84
C PHE A 539 -2.24 -5.90 -11.74
N THR A 540 -1.91 -5.93 -13.05
CA THR A 540 -2.43 -4.96 -14.01
C THR A 540 -3.59 -5.56 -14.80
N LEU A 541 -4.69 -4.83 -14.85
CA LEU A 541 -5.86 -5.15 -15.66
C LEU A 541 -5.87 -4.27 -16.90
N LEU A 542 -5.82 -4.89 -18.08
CA LEU A 542 -5.98 -4.23 -19.37
C LEU A 542 -7.44 -3.84 -19.61
N ASP A 543 -7.71 -3.06 -20.65
CA ASP A 543 -9.04 -2.55 -20.98
C ASP A 543 -10.17 -3.60 -20.97
N PRO A 544 -9.99 -4.83 -21.48
CA PRO A 544 -11.02 -5.85 -21.43
C PRO A 544 -11.49 -6.26 -20.02
N TYR A 545 -10.68 -5.95 -18.99
CA TYR A 545 -10.92 -6.34 -17.59
C TYR A 545 -11.24 -5.17 -16.65
N LYS A 546 -11.33 -3.93 -17.15
CA LYS A 546 -11.55 -2.74 -16.31
C LYS A 546 -12.83 -2.81 -15.47
N ASP A 547 -13.88 -3.42 -16.01
CA ASP A 547 -15.19 -3.54 -15.34
C ASP A 547 -15.25 -4.67 -14.31
N VAL A 548 -14.24 -5.52 -14.22
CA VAL A 548 -14.21 -6.64 -13.25
C VAL A 548 -14.15 -6.14 -11.81
N PHE A 549 -13.44 -5.02 -11.60
CA PHE A 549 -13.41 -4.27 -10.35
C PHE A 549 -13.83 -2.84 -10.67
N PRO A 550 -15.13 -2.52 -10.64
CA PRO A 550 -15.58 -1.19 -10.98
C PRO A 550 -14.94 -0.18 -10.02
N THR A 551 -13.92 0.51 -10.53
CA THR A 551 -13.56 1.81 -9.99
C THR A 551 -14.79 2.65 -10.19
N SER A 552 -15.32 3.28 -9.14
CA SER A 552 -16.55 4.06 -9.18
C SER A 552 -16.54 4.98 -10.41
N SER A 553 -17.03 4.46 -11.54
CA SER A 553 -17.43 5.31 -12.64
C SER A 553 -18.51 6.22 -12.08
N ASN A 554 -18.40 7.50 -12.28
CA ASN A 554 -19.42 8.47 -12.00
C ASN A 554 -20.78 7.93 -12.51
N SER A 555 -21.51 7.22 -11.67
CA SER A 555 -22.94 7.08 -11.81
C SER A 555 -23.56 8.42 -11.37
N GLY A 556 -23.09 9.50 -11.98
CA GLY A 556 -23.89 10.69 -12.11
C GLY A 556 -25.19 10.23 -12.76
N LEU A 557 -26.32 10.62 -12.17
CA LEU A 557 -27.63 10.47 -12.77
C LEU A 557 -27.49 10.63 -14.28
N SER A 558 -28.02 9.65 -15.04
CA SER A 558 -27.95 9.73 -16.52
C SER A 558 -28.35 11.14 -16.95
N LYS A 559 -27.70 11.69 -17.97
CA LYS A 559 -28.04 13.05 -18.46
C LYS A 559 -29.54 13.22 -18.64
N GLY A 560 -30.29 12.14 -18.97
CA GLY A 560 -31.74 12.11 -19.03
C GLY A 560 -32.43 12.21 -17.66
N ALA A 561 -31.91 11.52 -16.63
CA ALA A 561 -32.45 11.62 -15.26
C ALA A 561 -32.16 13.00 -14.65
N LEU A 562 -30.97 13.58 -14.89
CA LEU A 562 -30.63 14.93 -14.46
C LEU A 562 -31.52 15.96 -15.16
N ALA A 563 -31.72 15.84 -16.49
CA ALA A 563 -32.63 16.67 -17.25
C ALA A 563 -34.09 16.50 -16.73
N GLY A 564 -34.54 15.30 -16.42
CA GLY A 564 -35.87 15.04 -15.83
C GLY A 564 -36.05 15.69 -14.46
N ILE A 565 -35.04 15.66 -13.58
CA ILE A 565 -35.08 16.32 -12.26
C ILE A 565 -35.10 17.84 -12.43
N ILE A 566 -34.28 18.40 -13.32
CA ILE A 566 -34.25 19.84 -13.61
C ILE A 566 -35.60 20.31 -14.21
N LEU A 567 -36.14 19.59 -15.18
CA LEU A 567 -37.45 19.89 -15.75
C LEU A 567 -38.57 19.76 -14.74
N GLY A 568 -38.53 18.76 -13.88
CA GLY A 568 -39.47 18.60 -12.78
C GLY A 568 -39.41 19.76 -11.77
N ALA A 569 -38.22 20.17 -11.36
CA ALA A 569 -38.01 21.30 -10.47
C ALA A 569 -38.51 22.61 -11.09
N ILE A 570 -38.25 22.86 -12.40
CA ILE A 570 -38.76 24.02 -13.14
C ILE A 570 -40.30 23.97 -13.21
N ALA A 571 -40.90 22.82 -13.50
CA ALA A 571 -42.36 22.69 -13.57
C ALA A 571 -43.02 22.98 -12.20
N VAL A 572 -42.41 22.49 -11.09
CA VAL A 572 -42.87 22.78 -9.72
C VAL A 572 -42.73 24.29 -9.39
N ALA A 573 -41.61 24.90 -9.76
CA ALA A 573 -41.39 26.36 -9.56
C ALA A 573 -42.40 27.19 -10.36
N VAL A 574 -42.68 26.84 -11.61
CA VAL A 574 -43.68 27.52 -12.48
C VAL A 574 -45.08 27.32 -11.93
N THR A 575 -45.46 26.15 -11.47
CA THR A 575 -46.78 25.89 -10.88
C THR A 575 -46.95 26.65 -9.54
N LEU A 576 -45.93 26.69 -8.69
CA LEU A 576 -45.95 27.49 -7.47
C LEU A 576 -46.05 28.99 -7.75
N SER A 577 -45.30 29.51 -8.72
CA SER A 577 -45.39 30.91 -9.12
C SER A 577 -46.75 31.27 -9.72
N ALA A 578 -47.37 30.38 -10.52
CA ALA A 578 -48.71 30.55 -11.04
C ALA A 578 -49.77 30.55 -9.92
N ILE A 579 -49.64 29.66 -8.92
CA ILE A 579 -50.52 29.63 -7.76
C ILE A 579 -50.39 30.90 -6.91
N VAL A 580 -49.15 31.37 -6.66
CA VAL A 580 -48.89 32.61 -5.94
C VAL A 580 -49.45 33.81 -6.71
N SER A 581 -49.26 33.86 -8.05
CA SER A 581 -49.84 34.93 -8.91
C SER A 581 -51.35 34.92 -8.86
N LEU A 582 -52.01 33.73 -8.90
CA LEU A 582 -53.46 33.62 -8.76
C LEU A 582 -53.94 34.07 -7.36
N PHE A 583 -53.20 33.79 -6.31
CA PHE A 583 -53.51 34.32 -4.96
C PHE A 583 -53.35 35.82 -4.89
N ILE A 584 -52.31 36.40 -5.48
CA ILE A 584 -52.09 37.85 -5.54
C ILE A 584 -53.21 38.54 -6.38
N VAL A 585 -53.57 37.96 -7.52
CA VAL A 585 -54.70 38.50 -8.35
C VAL A 585 -56.02 38.38 -7.59
N ARG A 586 -56.29 37.26 -6.91
CA ARG A 586 -57.49 37.13 -6.05
C ARG A 586 -57.50 38.10 -4.85
N ALA A 587 -56.34 38.32 -4.25
CA ALA A 587 -56.20 39.31 -3.17
C ALA A 587 -56.47 40.73 -3.69
N ARG A 588 -55.86 41.11 -4.85
CA ARG A 588 -56.08 42.43 -5.50
C ARG A 588 -57.53 42.62 -5.96
N LEU A 589 -58.22 41.58 -6.44
CA LEU A 589 -59.67 41.67 -6.79
C LEU A 589 -60.56 41.81 -5.54
N LYS A 590 -60.12 41.37 -4.37
CA LYS A 590 -60.82 41.63 -3.08
C LYS A 590 -60.60 43.04 -2.56
N ASP A 591 -59.42 43.61 -2.80
CA ASP A 591 -59.08 44.99 -2.35
C ASP A 591 -59.69 46.10 -3.19
N TYR A 592 -60.28 45.82 -4.38
CA TYR A 592 -60.99 46.80 -5.19
C TYR A 592 -62.37 47.18 -4.58
N HIS A 593 -62.81 46.48 -3.53
CA HIS A 593 -64.08 46.80 -2.82
C HIS A 593 -63.93 47.34 -1.42
N ALA A 594 -62.71 47.71 -0.99
CA ALA A 594 -62.54 48.32 0.33
C ALA A 594 -61.51 49.45 0.29
N ILE A 595 -61.80 50.52 -0.42
CA ILE A 595 -61.18 51.82 -0.16
C ILE A 595 -61.89 52.42 1.06
N SER A 596 -61.29 52.29 2.21
CA SER A 596 -61.26 53.31 3.27
C SER A 596 -60.69 52.72 4.57
N LYS A 597 -59.67 53.37 5.02
CA LYS A 597 -59.15 53.49 6.37
C LYS A 597 -57.94 52.69 6.85
N ARG A 598 -56.90 53.52 7.00
CA ARG A 598 -55.91 53.57 8.09
C ARG A 598 -54.74 52.61 8.10
N ARG A 599 -53.56 53.08 7.63
CA ARG A 599 -52.43 53.66 8.42
C ARG A 599 -51.78 52.82 9.50
N ARG A 600 -50.48 52.61 9.23
CA ARG A 600 -49.32 52.52 10.14
C ARG A 600 -48.68 51.16 10.32
N SER A 601 -47.46 51.13 9.76
CA SER A 601 -46.31 50.30 10.02
C SER A 601 -45.96 50.19 11.48
N SER A 602 -45.36 49.08 11.85
CA SER A 602 -44.36 49.06 12.94
C SER A 602 -43.21 48.15 12.55
N THR A 603 -42.17 48.75 12.07
CA THR A 603 -40.82 48.22 12.10
C THR A 603 -40.42 48.21 13.60
N SER A 604 -40.09 47.08 14.17
CA SER A 604 -39.52 47.01 15.51
C SER A 604 -38.06 47.45 15.47
N SER A 605 -37.82 48.78 15.70
CA SER A 605 -36.44 49.23 15.96
C SER A 605 -36.02 48.70 17.32
N ILE A 606 -34.85 48.12 17.34
CA ILE A 606 -34.18 47.66 18.59
C ILE A 606 -33.78 48.93 19.35
N LYS A 607 -34.36 49.18 20.51
CA LYS A 607 -33.95 50.28 21.41
C LYS A 607 -32.98 49.74 22.47
N ILE A 608 -31.78 50.28 22.49
CA ILE A 608 -30.80 50.08 23.55
C ILE A 608 -30.86 51.30 24.48
N ASP A 609 -31.21 51.08 25.75
CA ASP A 609 -31.34 52.14 26.73
C ASP A 609 -30.04 52.91 26.91
N GLY A 610 -30.13 54.25 26.77
CA GLY A 610 -29.02 55.17 26.98
C GLY A 610 -28.14 55.43 25.77
N VAL A 611 -28.42 54.86 24.59
CA VAL A 611 -27.63 55.04 23.35
C VAL A 611 -28.55 55.57 22.24
N ARG A 612 -28.10 56.60 21.52
CA ARG A 612 -28.87 57.24 20.42
C ARG A 612 -28.83 56.36 19.17
N SER A 613 -29.99 56.09 18.59
CA SER A 613 -30.10 55.49 17.26
C SER A 613 -30.03 56.59 16.17
N PHE A 614 -29.24 56.37 15.16
CA PHE A 614 -29.08 57.22 13.99
C PHE A 614 -29.62 56.52 12.75
N THR A 615 -30.11 57.30 11.80
CA THR A 615 -30.50 56.80 10.47
C THR A 615 -29.25 56.66 9.57
N TYR A 616 -29.34 55.78 8.59
CA TYR A 616 -28.30 55.69 7.57
C TYR A 616 -28.01 57.02 6.86
N GLY A 617 -29.07 57.78 6.57
CA GLY A 617 -28.97 59.10 5.96
C GLY A 617 -28.18 60.09 6.81
N GLU A 618 -28.35 60.09 8.16
CA GLU A 618 -27.55 60.93 9.07
C GLU A 618 -26.07 60.54 9.02
N MET A 619 -25.77 59.24 8.96
CA MET A 619 -24.38 58.73 8.89
C MET A 619 -23.72 59.07 7.56
N ALA A 620 -24.47 58.94 6.44
CA ALA A 620 -24.01 59.33 5.13
C ALA A 620 -23.73 60.84 4.99
N LEU A 621 -24.63 61.69 5.52
CA LEU A 621 -24.42 63.13 5.57
C LEU A 621 -23.20 63.51 6.42
N ALA A 622 -23.03 62.89 7.58
CA ALA A 622 -21.93 63.15 8.51
C ALA A 622 -20.55 62.83 7.91
N THR A 623 -20.49 61.91 6.96
CA THR A 623 -19.24 61.39 6.33
C THR A 623 -19.09 61.80 4.85
N ASN A 624 -19.92 62.74 4.36
CA ASN A 624 -20.00 63.09 2.94
C ASN A 624 -20.17 61.84 2.04
N ASN A 625 -21.18 61.04 2.35
CA ASN A 625 -21.51 59.78 1.70
C ASN A 625 -20.39 58.72 1.78
N PHE A 626 -19.74 58.61 2.94
CA PHE A 626 -18.60 57.71 3.20
C PHE A 626 -17.45 57.92 2.23
N ASP A 627 -17.15 59.17 1.91
CA ASP A 627 -16.09 59.52 0.99
C ASP A 627 -14.72 59.02 1.48
N SER A 628 -13.90 58.63 0.54
CA SER A 628 -12.55 58.07 0.86
C SER A 628 -11.64 59.09 1.56
N SER A 629 -11.83 60.38 1.35
CA SER A 629 -11.08 61.43 2.07
C SER A 629 -11.44 61.55 3.54
N ALA A 630 -12.60 61.08 3.95
CA ALA A 630 -13.05 61.00 5.33
C ALA A 630 -12.62 59.70 6.04
N GLN A 631 -12.06 58.74 5.33
CA GLN A 631 -11.62 57.46 5.92
C GLN A 631 -10.35 57.66 6.75
N VAL A 632 -10.39 57.30 8.03
CA VAL A 632 -9.28 57.44 8.99
C VAL A 632 -8.68 56.11 9.40
N GLY A 633 -9.31 54.98 9.03
CA GLY A 633 -8.79 53.64 9.35
C GLY A 633 -9.57 52.53 8.66
N GLN A 634 -8.96 51.35 8.61
CA GLN A 634 -9.56 50.11 8.11
C GLN A 634 -9.03 48.91 8.90
N GLY A 635 -9.90 47.98 9.24
CA GLY A 635 -9.57 46.73 9.93
C GLY A 635 -10.44 45.56 9.48
N GLY A 636 -10.23 44.38 10.06
CA GLY A 636 -10.96 43.16 9.68
C GLY A 636 -12.48 43.21 9.83
N TYR A 637 -12.99 44.18 10.58
CA TYR A 637 -14.43 44.37 10.85
C TYR A 637 -15.04 45.57 10.16
N GLY A 638 -14.35 46.24 9.24
CA GLY A 638 -14.88 47.34 8.46
C GLY A 638 -13.98 48.57 8.37
N LYS A 639 -14.51 49.65 7.82
CA LYS A 639 -13.84 50.93 7.62
C LYS A 639 -14.30 51.94 8.67
N VAL A 640 -13.42 52.84 9.10
CA VAL A 640 -13.70 53.89 10.05
C VAL A 640 -13.55 55.26 9.35
N TYR A 641 -14.59 56.08 9.49
CA TYR A 641 -14.66 57.42 8.88
C TYR A 641 -14.73 58.48 9.97
N LYS A 642 -14.12 59.63 9.71
CA LYS A 642 -14.35 60.84 10.49
C LYS A 642 -15.60 61.50 10.01
N GLY A 643 -16.58 61.66 10.90
CA GLY A 643 -17.84 62.31 10.60
C GLY A 643 -18.06 63.53 11.47
N ILE A 644 -18.92 64.46 11.01
CA ILE A 644 -19.40 65.62 11.74
C ILE A 644 -20.92 65.52 11.80
N LEU A 645 -21.47 65.32 13.00
CA LEU A 645 -22.92 65.24 13.20
C LEU A 645 -23.58 66.61 13.04
N ALA A 646 -24.90 66.64 12.90
CA ALA A 646 -25.67 67.88 12.71
C ALA A 646 -25.55 68.90 13.85
N ASP A 647 -25.18 68.44 15.04
CA ASP A 647 -24.90 69.28 16.22
C ASP A 647 -23.45 69.78 16.27
N GLY A 648 -22.62 69.50 15.27
CA GLY A 648 -21.24 69.92 15.16
C GLY A 648 -20.25 68.98 15.85
N MET A 649 -20.70 67.87 16.46
CA MET A 649 -19.85 66.91 17.15
C MET A 649 -19.01 66.12 16.15
N VAL A 650 -17.73 66.03 16.37
CA VAL A 650 -16.83 65.21 15.56
C VAL A 650 -16.79 63.78 16.15
N VAL A 651 -17.13 62.82 15.32
CA VAL A 651 -17.23 61.42 15.70
C VAL A 651 -16.44 60.51 14.75
N ALA A 652 -16.08 59.33 15.24
CA ALA A 652 -15.55 58.23 14.39
C ALA A 652 -16.72 57.25 14.12
N ILE A 653 -17.01 57.04 12.85
CA ILE A 653 -18.09 56.16 12.38
C ILE A 653 -17.50 54.90 11.79
N LYS A 654 -17.70 53.78 12.46
CA LYS A 654 -17.27 52.44 11.99
C LYS A 654 -18.40 51.86 11.13
N ARG A 655 -18.11 51.60 9.86
CA ARG A 655 -19.05 50.98 8.89
C ARG A 655 -18.62 49.56 8.61
N ALA A 656 -19.52 48.59 8.82
CA ALA A 656 -19.27 47.20 8.43
C ALA A 656 -19.07 47.10 6.92
N GLN A 657 -18.22 46.21 6.47
CA GLN A 657 -17.99 45.96 5.04
C GLN A 657 -18.78 44.72 4.63
N GLU A 658 -19.38 44.77 3.45
CA GLU A 658 -20.12 43.66 2.88
C GLU A 658 -19.22 42.40 2.82
N GLY A 659 -19.71 41.25 3.38
CA GLY A 659 -18.93 40.05 3.49
C GLY A 659 -18.00 39.99 4.74
N SER A 660 -18.09 40.96 5.68
CA SER A 660 -17.37 40.87 6.95
C SER A 660 -17.91 39.73 7.82
N LEU A 661 -17.04 39.12 8.62
CA LEU A 661 -17.39 37.99 9.53
C LEU A 661 -18.26 38.41 10.73
N GLN A 662 -18.65 39.69 10.81
CA GLN A 662 -19.44 40.26 11.89
C GLN A 662 -20.93 40.08 11.59
N GLY A 663 -21.57 39.09 12.23
CA GLY A 663 -23.01 38.88 12.14
C GLY A 663 -23.80 39.86 13.03
N GLU A 664 -25.11 39.99 12.79
CA GLU A 664 -26.04 40.89 13.54
C GLU A 664 -25.96 40.71 15.06
N LYS A 665 -25.77 39.46 15.55
CA LYS A 665 -25.60 39.15 16.98
C LYS A 665 -24.31 39.71 17.56
N GLU A 666 -23.24 39.68 16.84
CA GLU A 666 -21.92 40.18 17.27
C GLU A 666 -21.94 41.70 17.31
N PHE A 667 -22.57 42.34 16.33
CA PHE A 667 -22.78 43.79 16.28
C PHE A 667 -23.58 44.28 17.49
N LEU A 668 -24.70 43.65 17.79
CA LEU A 668 -25.52 44.01 18.97
C LEU A 668 -24.78 43.80 20.27
N THR A 669 -23.99 42.73 20.37
CA THR A 669 -23.15 42.42 21.55
C THR A 669 -22.07 43.50 21.74
N GLU A 670 -21.39 43.94 20.65
CA GLU A 670 -20.38 45.00 20.69
C GLU A 670 -20.99 46.31 21.19
N ILE A 671 -22.16 46.70 20.70
CA ILE A 671 -22.85 47.92 21.10
C ILE A 671 -23.31 47.86 22.57
N GLN A 672 -23.90 46.75 23.01
CA GLN A 672 -24.29 46.55 24.41
C GLN A 672 -23.09 46.58 25.37
N PHE A 673 -21.94 46.07 24.94
CA PHE A 673 -20.72 46.14 25.70
C PHE A 673 -20.16 47.57 25.77
N LEU A 674 -20.05 48.24 24.64
CA LEU A 674 -19.53 49.61 24.55
C LEU A 674 -20.42 50.66 25.24
N SER A 675 -21.74 50.44 25.31
CA SER A 675 -22.67 51.33 25.99
C SER A 675 -22.45 51.36 27.52
N ARG A 676 -21.81 50.34 28.11
CA ARG A 676 -21.51 50.23 29.54
C ARG A 676 -20.09 50.64 29.92
N LEU A 677 -19.22 50.88 28.93
CA LEU A 677 -17.80 51.20 29.16
C LEU A 677 -17.62 52.75 29.15
N HIS A 678 -17.28 53.28 30.29
CA HIS A 678 -16.93 54.68 30.44
C HIS A 678 -15.58 54.80 31.15
N HIS A 679 -14.55 55.20 30.39
CA HIS A 679 -13.22 55.38 30.95
C HIS A 679 -12.51 56.54 30.26
N ARG A 680 -11.75 57.35 30.98
CA ARG A 680 -11.08 58.57 30.46
C ARG A 680 -10.12 58.35 29.28
N ASN A 681 -9.67 57.14 29.08
CA ASN A 681 -8.74 56.72 27.99
C ASN A 681 -9.43 55.91 26.90
N LEU A 682 -10.75 55.79 26.89
CA LEU A 682 -11.54 55.06 25.90
C LEU A 682 -12.49 56.03 25.17
N VAL A 683 -12.73 55.77 23.91
CA VAL A 683 -13.74 56.50 23.13
C VAL A 683 -15.13 56.01 23.59
N SER A 684 -16.00 56.97 23.95
CA SER A 684 -17.38 56.66 24.36
C SER A 684 -18.26 56.40 23.14
N LEU A 685 -19.17 55.42 23.27
CA LEU A 685 -20.17 55.17 22.25
C LEU A 685 -21.20 56.29 22.22
N VAL A 686 -21.39 56.97 21.10
CA VAL A 686 -22.36 58.04 20.89
C VAL A 686 -23.70 57.48 20.39
N GLY A 687 -23.66 56.49 19.53
CA GLY A 687 -24.84 55.85 19.00
C GLY A 687 -24.57 54.76 18.00
N TYR A 688 -25.61 54.24 17.39
CA TYR A 688 -25.54 53.17 16.37
C TYR A 688 -26.60 53.37 15.30
N CYS A 689 -26.41 52.72 14.14
CA CYS A 689 -27.38 52.64 13.06
C CYS A 689 -27.60 51.17 12.72
N ASP A 690 -28.87 50.71 12.75
CA ASP A 690 -29.31 49.31 12.47
C ASP A 690 -30.20 49.24 11.21
N GLU A 691 -30.20 50.27 10.38
CA GLU A 691 -30.94 50.24 9.12
C GLU A 691 -30.20 49.37 8.09
N GLU A 692 -30.94 48.39 7.53
CA GLU A 692 -30.45 47.65 6.34
C GLU A 692 -30.31 48.58 5.13
N CYS A 693 -29.13 48.66 4.57
CA CYS A 693 -28.91 49.33 3.29
C CYS A 693 -29.54 48.49 2.20
N GLU A 694 -30.70 48.87 1.66
CA GLU A 694 -31.08 48.47 0.30
C GLU A 694 -30.02 48.98 -0.66
N GLN A 695 -29.32 48.07 -1.31
CA GLN A 695 -28.48 48.40 -2.45
C GLN A 695 -29.42 48.72 -3.64
N ASP A 696 -29.61 49.96 -3.94
CA ASP A 696 -29.92 50.40 -5.27
C ASP A 696 -28.64 50.34 -6.12
N LEU A 697 -28.60 49.36 -7.08
CA LEU A 697 -27.80 49.24 -8.32
C LEU A 697 -26.31 49.58 -8.23
#